data_bbb7e4b33f4085b6c3ca98e6d5ee2024
#
_entry.id   bbb7e4b33f4085b6c3ca98e6d5ee2024
#
_cell.length_a   1.000
_cell.length_b   1.000
_cell.length_c   1.000
_cell.angle_alpha   90.00
_cell.angle_beta   90.00
_cell.angle_gamma   90.00
#
_symmetry.space_group_name_H-M   'P 1'
#
loop_
_entity.id
_entity.type
_entity.pdbx_description
1 polymer ?
#
loop_
_entity_poly.entity_id
_entity_poly.type
_entity_poly.pdbx_seq_one_letter_code
_entity_poly.pdbx_strand_id
1 'polypeptide(L)'
;MEQEHKQLVIGILAHVDSGKTTLSEALLYGTGTIRKLGRVDHKDAFLDTDALEKARGITIFSKQALFTAGNTDFTLLDTPGHVDFSTETERTLQVLDYAVLVISGTDGVQSHTETLWRLLRRYRIPTFVFVNKMDLPGPGREALLTQLNRRLGDGFVDFGAEQADRDEALALCDERLMETMLDRGILTDTDLIPAIARRHVFPCWFGSALKLQGVDALVEGLDRYTRPAPALEAFGAKVFKVSQDEQGNRLTWLRVTGGVLKVKAQLTGEVDGEPWAEKANQLRLYSGAKFTLAECIGPGQVCAVTGLTKARPGEGLGAERDSDLPMLEPVLSYQVLLPEGADVHAALGKLHRLEEEEPQLHVVWNETLGEIHVQLMGEIQLEVLKSLLAERYGLKVSFGPGGILYKETITEAMEGVGHYEPLRHYAEVHLKLEPLPRGSGMQFAADCREEVLDKNWQRLVLTHLEEKQHLGVLIGAPLTDVKITLIAGRAHLKHTEGGDFRQATYRAVRQGLMMADQIHKTQLLEPWYAFRLELPSDNVGRAMNDIQNMGGSFDPPETGANGDTTLLTGTAPASTMRSYPMEVVGYTRGRGHLTLTLDGYRPCHNAAQVIEAAGYEPEHDLDNPADSVFCAHGAGFVVPWEQVRSHMHVDSGWGKTAKTEETVQARPRRMAAYRATLEEDAELLKIFEQTYGPIKRDPLAAFRPTQKRERPDFNAEQWEIQPEYLLVDGYNIIFAWDELNALSKESLEAARHRLMDILCNYQGFKKCVLILVFDAYRVPGSPGSIEQYHNIHVVYTREAETADMFIERVTHEIGKGRRVRVATSDGMEQVIILGHGALRVSARMFHEEVQEAEKEIRRYLQGTD
;
A
#
# COMPACT_ATOMS: atom_id res chain seq x y z
N MET A 1 40.87 -22.49 -0.66
CA MET A 1 39.73 -21.71 -1.19
C MET A 1 38.51 -22.44 -0.65
N GLU A 2 37.85 -21.89 0.35
CA GLU A 2 36.51 -22.34 0.76
C GLU A 2 35.61 -22.21 -0.48
N GLN A 3 34.98 -23.31 -0.89
CA GLN A 3 33.95 -23.23 -1.93
C GLN A 3 32.83 -22.39 -1.35
N GLU A 4 32.61 -21.26 -1.99
CA GLU A 4 31.51 -20.34 -1.62
C GLU A 4 30.18 -21.06 -1.90
N HIS A 5 29.46 -21.45 -0.83
CA HIS A 5 28.17 -22.11 -0.95
C HIS A 5 27.13 -21.14 -1.54
N LYS A 6 26.26 -21.67 -2.40
CA LYS A 6 25.11 -20.90 -2.88
C LYS A 6 24.17 -20.60 -1.70
N GLN A 7 23.72 -19.37 -1.58
CA GLN A 7 22.72 -18.95 -0.58
C GLN A 7 21.35 -18.84 -1.26
N LEU A 8 20.36 -19.58 -0.78
CA LEU A 8 19.02 -19.62 -1.36
C LEU A 8 17.92 -19.57 -0.30
N VAL A 9 16.86 -18.83 -0.60
CA VAL A 9 15.65 -18.78 0.24
C VAL A 9 14.57 -19.59 -0.44
N ILE A 10 14.07 -20.63 0.23
CA ILE A 10 12.99 -21.49 -0.25
C ILE A 10 11.78 -21.40 0.68
N GLY A 11 10.57 -21.29 0.10
CA GLY A 11 9.32 -21.34 0.84
C GLY A 11 8.59 -22.67 0.65
N ILE A 12 8.05 -23.23 1.71
CA ILE A 12 7.13 -24.38 1.61
C ILE A 12 5.70 -23.90 1.73
N LEU A 13 4.91 -24.17 0.69
CA LEU A 13 3.51 -23.79 0.58
C LEU A 13 2.64 -25.02 0.42
N ALA A 14 1.49 -25.00 1.05
CA ALA A 14 0.54 -26.12 0.96
C ALA A 14 -0.86 -25.67 1.38
N HIS A 15 -1.86 -26.37 0.90
CA HIS A 15 -3.16 -26.38 1.56
C HIS A 15 -3.07 -27.07 2.93
N VAL A 16 -4.00 -26.73 3.82
CA VAL A 16 -4.13 -27.37 5.15
C VAL A 16 -4.10 -28.90 4.99
N ASP A 17 -3.49 -29.58 5.92
CA ASP A 17 -3.36 -31.04 5.98
C ASP A 17 -2.62 -31.73 4.82
N SER A 18 -2.04 -31.01 3.87
CA SER A 18 -1.21 -31.62 2.81
C SER A 18 0.14 -32.15 3.34
N GLY A 19 0.49 -31.87 4.60
CA GLY A 19 1.70 -32.35 5.27
C GLY A 19 2.91 -31.45 5.06
N LYS A 20 2.68 -30.13 4.98
CA LYS A 20 3.69 -29.09 4.86
C LYS A 20 4.75 -29.16 5.97
N THR A 21 4.34 -29.04 7.24
CA THR A 21 5.26 -29.10 8.39
C THR A 21 5.96 -30.44 8.47
N THR A 22 5.27 -31.55 8.09
CA THR A 22 5.90 -32.87 8.03
C THR A 22 7.03 -32.95 6.98
N LEU A 23 6.84 -32.29 5.83
CA LEU A 23 7.89 -32.20 4.80
C LEU A 23 9.05 -31.30 5.29
N SER A 24 8.75 -30.15 5.91
CA SER A 24 9.76 -29.26 6.50
C SER A 24 10.63 -30.02 7.51
N GLU A 25 10.01 -30.78 8.42
CA GLU A 25 10.71 -31.65 9.38
C GLU A 25 11.55 -32.74 8.70
N ALA A 26 10.99 -33.38 7.65
CA ALA A 26 11.68 -34.42 6.90
C ALA A 26 12.92 -33.88 6.17
N LEU A 27 12.86 -32.67 5.61
CA LEU A 27 13.99 -31.99 4.98
C LEU A 27 15.10 -31.71 6.01
N LEU A 28 14.73 -31.15 7.17
CA LEU A 28 15.69 -30.83 8.22
C LEU A 28 16.31 -32.10 8.85
N TYR A 29 15.55 -33.20 8.93
CA TYR A 29 16.05 -34.48 9.43
C TYR A 29 16.96 -35.18 8.41
N GLY A 30 16.55 -35.23 7.12
CA GLY A 30 17.33 -35.84 6.05
C GLY A 30 18.69 -35.17 5.83
N THR A 31 18.75 -33.86 6.01
CA THR A 31 19.98 -33.06 5.95
C THR A 31 20.83 -33.09 7.24
N GLY A 32 20.34 -33.75 8.27
CA GLY A 32 21.05 -33.90 9.57
C GLY A 32 21.02 -32.64 10.46
N THR A 33 20.23 -31.63 10.07
CA THR A 33 20.06 -30.38 10.85
C THR A 33 19.37 -30.64 12.20
N ILE A 34 18.40 -31.54 12.22
CA ILE A 34 17.75 -32.02 13.44
C ILE A 34 18.02 -33.52 13.64
N ARG A 35 18.16 -33.93 14.91
CA ARG A 35 18.51 -35.33 15.27
C ARG A 35 17.30 -36.25 15.39
N LYS A 36 16.09 -35.71 15.56
CA LYS A 36 14.86 -36.44 15.74
C LYS A 36 13.81 -35.85 14.81
N LEU A 37 13.12 -36.69 14.06
CA LEU A 37 11.98 -36.26 13.24
C LEU A 37 10.84 -35.85 14.16
N GLY A 38 10.51 -34.56 14.17
CA GLY A 38 9.35 -34.01 14.89
C GLY A 38 8.03 -34.41 14.22
N ARG A 39 6.96 -34.51 14.99
CA ARG A 39 5.62 -34.83 14.51
C ARG A 39 4.61 -33.81 15.01
N VAL A 40 3.79 -33.30 14.10
CA VAL A 40 2.70 -32.36 14.43
C VAL A 40 1.72 -33.03 15.41
N ASP A 41 1.35 -34.28 15.16
CA ASP A 41 0.45 -35.04 16.03
C ASP A 41 0.95 -35.17 17.48
N HIS A 42 2.26 -35.24 17.65
CA HIS A 42 2.88 -35.36 18.99
C HIS A 42 3.24 -33.99 19.58
N LYS A 43 3.00 -32.88 18.87
CA LYS A 43 3.31 -31.50 19.27
C LYS A 43 4.81 -31.27 19.56
N ASP A 44 5.69 -32.07 18.94
CA ASP A 44 7.13 -32.01 19.11
C ASP A 44 7.89 -31.60 17.83
N ALA A 45 7.19 -31.02 16.84
CA ALA A 45 7.79 -30.47 15.63
C ALA A 45 8.74 -29.32 15.96
N PHE A 46 9.90 -29.29 15.31
CA PHE A 46 10.96 -28.28 15.53
C PHE A 46 10.50 -26.86 15.14
N LEU A 47 9.69 -26.76 14.09
CA LEU A 47 9.20 -25.47 13.59
C LEU A 47 7.96 -24.98 14.35
N ASP A 48 7.12 -25.84 14.93
CA ASP A 48 5.96 -25.43 15.70
C ASP A 48 6.38 -24.93 17.09
N THR A 49 6.79 -23.68 17.19
CA THR A 49 7.32 -23.09 18.44
C THR A 49 6.23 -22.41 19.26
N ASP A 50 5.16 -21.92 18.63
CA ASP A 50 4.07 -21.17 19.26
C ASP A 50 3.06 -22.08 19.97
N ALA A 51 2.56 -21.64 21.13
CA ALA A 51 1.59 -22.40 21.93
C ALA A 51 0.22 -22.51 21.24
N LEU A 52 -0.21 -21.45 20.53
CA LEU A 52 -1.46 -21.41 19.78
C LEU A 52 -1.43 -22.36 18.57
N GLU A 53 -0.31 -22.40 17.86
CA GLU A 53 -0.07 -23.32 16.75
C GLU A 53 -0.15 -24.78 17.21
N LYS A 54 0.54 -25.10 18.32
CA LYS A 54 0.53 -26.44 18.94
C LYS A 54 -0.86 -26.85 19.43
N ALA A 55 -1.64 -25.91 19.94
CA ALA A 55 -2.98 -26.20 20.44
C ALA A 55 -3.94 -26.54 19.29
N ARG A 56 -3.78 -25.88 18.13
CA ARG A 56 -4.66 -26.00 16.98
C ARG A 56 -4.17 -26.97 15.89
N GLY A 57 -2.88 -27.30 15.90
CA GLY A 57 -2.25 -28.14 14.87
C GLY A 57 -2.12 -27.46 13.51
N ILE A 58 -2.12 -26.12 13.45
CA ILE A 58 -1.97 -25.34 12.22
C ILE A 58 -0.82 -24.34 12.36
N THR A 59 -0.09 -24.09 11.28
CA THR A 59 0.92 -23.02 11.22
C THR A 59 0.22 -21.69 10.99
N ILE A 60 0.46 -20.73 11.87
CA ILE A 60 -0.14 -19.38 11.83
C ILE A 60 0.89 -18.36 11.32
N PHE A 61 2.13 -18.46 11.81
CA PHE A 61 3.23 -17.54 11.50
C PHE A 61 4.29 -18.22 10.65
N SER A 62 4.87 -17.50 9.70
CA SER A 62 6.03 -18.00 8.94
C SER A 62 7.22 -18.22 9.88
N LYS A 63 7.85 -19.39 9.77
CA LYS A 63 9.01 -19.82 10.54
C LYS A 63 10.21 -20.00 9.65
N GLN A 64 11.39 -19.76 10.22
CA GLN A 64 12.66 -19.93 9.51
C GLN A 64 13.46 -21.09 10.08
N ALA A 65 14.06 -21.90 9.19
CA ALA A 65 15.09 -22.87 9.53
C ALA A 65 16.24 -22.79 8.51
N LEU A 66 17.43 -23.14 8.96
CA LEU A 66 18.63 -23.17 8.14
C LEU A 66 19.08 -24.62 7.95
N PHE A 67 19.41 -25.00 6.73
CA PHE A 67 20.01 -26.30 6.44
C PHE A 67 20.95 -26.24 5.24
N THR A 68 21.89 -27.15 5.15
CA THR A 68 22.82 -27.25 4.01
C THR A 68 22.59 -28.57 3.28
N ALA A 69 22.53 -28.55 1.96
CA ALA A 69 22.47 -29.71 1.11
C ALA A 69 23.40 -29.54 -0.07
N GLY A 70 24.30 -30.51 -0.27
CA GLY A 70 25.32 -30.41 -1.32
C GLY A 70 26.19 -29.14 -1.19
N ASN A 71 26.16 -28.30 -2.19
CA ASN A 71 26.87 -27.02 -2.23
C ASN A 71 25.97 -25.79 -2.02
N THR A 72 24.82 -25.99 -1.37
CA THR A 72 23.81 -24.94 -1.18
C THR A 72 23.39 -24.85 0.28
N ASP A 73 23.45 -23.63 0.83
CA ASP A 73 22.88 -23.26 2.11
C ASP A 73 21.47 -22.73 1.89
N PHE A 74 20.49 -23.40 2.44
CA PHE A 74 19.10 -23.06 2.30
C PHE A 74 18.58 -22.37 3.55
N THR A 75 17.90 -21.24 3.33
CA THR A 75 16.97 -20.65 4.31
C THR A 75 15.56 -21.13 3.97
N LEU A 76 15.02 -22.01 4.80
CA LEU A 76 13.67 -22.53 4.68
C LEU A 76 12.72 -21.57 5.38
N LEU A 77 11.69 -21.12 4.67
CA LEU A 77 10.55 -20.38 5.23
C LEU A 77 9.31 -21.27 5.18
N ASP A 78 8.86 -21.75 6.35
CA ASP A 78 7.63 -22.51 6.50
C ASP A 78 6.47 -21.54 6.62
N THR A 79 5.54 -21.51 5.64
CA THR A 79 4.45 -20.52 5.56
C THR A 79 3.15 -21.08 6.14
N PRO A 80 2.20 -20.23 6.57
CA PRO A 80 0.87 -20.69 6.94
C PRO A 80 0.19 -21.49 5.83
N GLY A 81 -0.53 -22.55 6.18
CA GLY A 81 -1.30 -23.35 5.22
C GLY A 81 -2.80 -23.02 5.19
N HIS A 82 -3.29 -22.25 6.15
CA HIS A 82 -4.69 -21.88 6.25
C HIS A 82 -5.02 -20.60 5.47
N VAL A 83 -6.19 -20.57 4.84
CA VAL A 83 -6.64 -19.44 3.99
C VAL A 83 -6.66 -18.12 4.74
N ASP A 84 -7.08 -18.10 6.01
CA ASP A 84 -7.16 -16.90 6.84
C ASP A 84 -5.80 -16.22 7.06
N PHE A 85 -4.68 -16.96 6.89
CA PHE A 85 -3.31 -16.44 7.04
C PHE A 85 -2.56 -16.32 5.70
N SER A 86 -3.31 -16.32 4.60
CA SER A 86 -2.71 -16.23 3.25
C SER A 86 -1.98 -14.91 3.01
N THR A 87 -2.33 -13.86 3.74
CA THR A 87 -1.65 -12.55 3.71
C THR A 87 -0.20 -12.62 4.21
N GLU A 88 0.05 -13.37 5.29
CA GLU A 88 1.40 -13.65 5.78
C GLU A 88 2.18 -14.49 4.74
N THR A 89 1.51 -15.46 4.11
CA THR A 89 2.10 -16.24 3.02
C THR A 89 2.47 -15.35 1.85
N GLU A 90 1.59 -14.47 1.40
CA GLU A 90 1.86 -13.56 0.27
C GLU A 90 3.06 -12.64 0.53
N ARG A 91 3.19 -12.10 1.74
CA ARG A 91 4.38 -11.29 2.13
C ARG A 91 5.66 -12.11 2.08
N THR A 92 5.60 -13.36 2.55
CA THR A 92 6.75 -14.26 2.52
C THR A 92 7.19 -14.60 1.11
N LEU A 93 6.26 -14.73 0.14
CA LEU A 93 6.60 -15.01 -1.26
C LEU A 93 7.57 -14.00 -1.86
N GLN A 94 7.51 -12.75 -1.46
CA GLN A 94 8.31 -11.66 -2.02
C GLN A 94 9.82 -11.76 -1.72
N VAL A 95 10.20 -12.64 -0.81
CA VAL A 95 11.59 -12.87 -0.42
C VAL A 95 12.10 -14.27 -0.78
N LEU A 96 11.34 -15.04 -1.55
CA LEU A 96 11.73 -16.37 -1.99
C LEU A 96 12.53 -16.35 -3.31
N ASP A 97 13.51 -17.24 -3.43
CA ASP A 97 14.11 -17.59 -4.71
C ASP A 97 13.32 -18.69 -5.40
N TYR A 98 12.85 -19.68 -4.64
CA TYR A 98 12.08 -20.81 -5.11
C TYR A 98 11.00 -21.19 -4.10
N ALA A 99 9.96 -21.83 -4.59
CA ALA A 99 8.91 -22.39 -3.75
C ALA A 99 8.84 -23.91 -3.93
N VAL A 100 8.49 -24.61 -2.84
CA VAL A 100 8.07 -26.01 -2.86
C VAL A 100 6.59 -26.07 -2.54
N LEU A 101 5.79 -26.38 -3.55
CA LEU A 101 4.34 -26.56 -3.41
C LEU A 101 4.04 -28.01 -3.05
N VAL A 102 3.46 -28.22 -1.86
CA VAL A 102 3.12 -29.55 -1.37
C VAL A 102 1.66 -29.86 -1.68
N ILE A 103 1.43 -30.94 -2.39
CA ILE A 103 0.12 -31.45 -2.80
C ILE A 103 -0.16 -32.75 -2.03
N SER A 104 -1.39 -32.94 -1.55
CA SER A 104 -1.83 -34.19 -0.98
C SER A 104 -2.09 -35.21 -2.10
N GLY A 105 -1.44 -36.37 -2.08
CA GLY A 105 -1.66 -37.45 -3.04
C GLY A 105 -3.05 -38.09 -2.90
N THR A 106 -3.72 -37.95 -1.76
CA THR A 106 -5.10 -38.44 -1.54
C THR A 106 -6.14 -37.48 -2.12
N ASP A 107 -5.93 -36.18 -1.97
CA ASP A 107 -6.94 -35.14 -2.25
C ASP A 107 -6.67 -34.41 -3.57
N GLY A 108 -5.43 -34.47 -4.08
CA GLY A 108 -4.99 -33.76 -5.29
C GLY A 108 -4.98 -32.24 -5.15
N VAL A 109 -5.28 -31.54 -6.23
CA VAL A 109 -5.31 -30.06 -6.28
C VAL A 109 -6.58 -29.56 -5.60
N GLN A 110 -6.43 -28.73 -4.58
CA GLN A 110 -7.51 -28.14 -3.78
C GLN A 110 -7.64 -26.64 -4.10
N SER A 111 -8.75 -25.99 -3.69
CA SER A 111 -9.03 -24.58 -3.99
C SER A 111 -7.94 -23.61 -3.49
N HIS A 112 -7.45 -23.82 -2.27
CA HIS A 112 -6.35 -22.97 -1.76
C HIS A 112 -5.04 -23.20 -2.50
N THR A 113 -4.79 -24.40 -3.02
CA THR A 113 -3.64 -24.68 -3.91
C THR A 113 -3.70 -23.81 -5.17
N GLU A 114 -4.88 -23.60 -5.75
CA GLU A 114 -5.05 -22.71 -6.91
C GLU A 114 -4.78 -21.24 -6.56
N THR A 115 -5.20 -20.80 -5.37
CA THR A 115 -4.88 -19.44 -4.86
C THR A 115 -3.38 -19.27 -4.68
N LEU A 116 -2.71 -20.23 -4.02
CA LEU A 116 -1.25 -20.20 -3.89
C LEU A 116 -0.55 -20.22 -5.27
N TRP A 117 -1.09 -20.99 -6.23
CA TRP A 117 -0.56 -21.02 -7.58
C TRP A 117 -0.69 -19.69 -8.32
N ARG A 118 -1.85 -18.98 -8.16
CA ARG A 118 -2.04 -17.63 -8.70
C ARG A 118 -1.02 -16.65 -8.11
N LEU A 119 -0.76 -16.70 -6.81
CA LEU A 119 0.26 -15.89 -6.16
C LEU A 119 1.67 -16.20 -6.68
N LEU A 120 2.04 -17.48 -6.74
CA LEU A 120 3.33 -17.93 -7.29
C LEU A 120 3.55 -17.48 -8.74
N ARG A 121 2.47 -17.44 -9.53
CA ARG A 121 2.48 -16.93 -10.91
C ARG A 121 2.64 -15.41 -10.96
N ARG A 122 1.94 -14.67 -10.11
CA ARG A 122 2.02 -13.20 -10.02
C ARG A 122 3.45 -12.74 -9.66
N TYR A 123 4.01 -13.35 -8.64
CA TYR A 123 5.37 -13.03 -8.17
C TYR A 123 6.47 -13.74 -8.97
N ARG A 124 6.11 -14.49 -10.01
CA ARG A 124 7.02 -15.22 -10.91
C ARG A 124 8.02 -16.14 -10.20
N ILE A 125 7.61 -16.76 -9.10
CA ILE A 125 8.49 -17.62 -8.29
C ILE A 125 8.61 -18.99 -8.93
N PRO A 126 9.82 -19.44 -9.30
CA PRO A 126 10.07 -20.80 -9.78
C PRO A 126 9.63 -21.81 -8.72
N THR A 127 8.91 -22.84 -9.14
CA THR A 127 8.21 -23.73 -8.21
C THR A 127 8.56 -25.18 -8.47
N PHE A 128 8.90 -25.87 -7.38
CA PHE A 128 9.03 -27.33 -7.30
C PHE A 128 7.76 -27.89 -6.67
N VAL A 129 7.38 -29.11 -7.01
CA VAL A 129 6.18 -29.75 -6.46
C VAL A 129 6.57 -31.05 -5.76
N PHE A 130 6.05 -31.21 -4.55
CA PHE A 130 6.12 -32.48 -3.83
C PHE A 130 4.73 -33.02 -3.56
N VAL A 131 4.40 -34.14 -4.25
CA VAL A 131 3.14 -34.84 -4.04
C VAL A 131 3.33 -35.80 -2.88
N ASN A 132 2.80 -35.42 -1.73
CA ASN A 132 2.96 -36.07 -0.43
C ASN A 132 1.87 -37.15 -0.19
N LYS A 133 2.01 -37.95 0.86
CA LYS A 133 1.04 -38.99 1.29
C LYS A 133 0.81 -40.07 0.23
N MET A 134 1.76 -40.37 -0.66
CA MET A 134 1.68 -41.41 -1.67
C MET A 134 1.65 -42.84 -1.08
N ASP A 135 1.83 -42.98 0.23
CA ASP A 135 1.72 -44.22 0.99
C ASP A 135 0.26 -44.56 1.41
N LEU A 136 -0.66 -43.62 1.20
CA LEU A 136 -2.09 -43.79 1.46
C LEU A 136 -2.83 -44.15 0.16
N PRO A 137 -4.01 -44.79 0.26
CA PRO A 137 -4.85 -45.04 -0.92
C PRO A 137 -5.29 -43.72 -1.57
N GLY A 138 -5.14 -43.59 -2.88
CA GLY A 138 -5.52 -42.40 -3.64
C GLY A 138 -5.28 -42.56 -5.13
N PRO A 139 -5.43 -41.52 -5.91
CA PRO A 139 -5.13 -41.45 -7.33
C PRO A 139 -3.65 -41.84 -7.60
N GLY A 140 -3.39 -42.48 -8.74
CA GLY A 140 -2.02 -42.80 -9.16
C GLY A 140 -1.25 -41.57 -9.60
N ARG A 141 0.08 -41.72 -9.77
CA ARG A 141 0.99 -40.63 -10.19
C ARG A 141 0.53 -39.96 -11.50
N GLU A 142 0.19 -40.74 -12.52
CA GLU A 142 -0.25 -40.26 -13.83
C GLU A 142 -1.56 -39.42 -13.72
N ALA A 143 -2.51 -39.89 -12.91
CA ALA A 143 -3.78 -39.16 -12.71
C ALA A 143 -3.56 -37.81 -11.99
N LEU A 144 -2.68 -37.79 -10.98
CA LEU A 144 -2.32 -36.59 -10.26
C LEU A 144 -1.56 -35.60 -11.14
N LEU A 145 -0.62 -36.07 -11.97
CA LEU A 145 0.12 -35.24 -12.93
C LEU A 145 -0.84 -34.63 -13.97
N THR A 146 -1.78 -35.44 -14.49
CA THR A 146 -2.81 -34.96 -15.41
C THR A 146 -3.70 -33.90 -14.73
N GLN A 147 -4.06 -34.09 -13.45
CA GLN A 147 -4.83 -33.12 -12.70
C GLN A 147 -4.06 -31.81 -12.48
N LEU A 148 -2.75 -31.87 -12.16
CA LEU A 148 -1.88 -30.71 -12.01
C LEU A 148 -1.84 -29.90 -13.31
N ASN A 149 -1.55 -30.56 -14.44
CA ASN A 149 -1.49 -29.90 -15.75
C ASN A 149 -2.86 -29.30 -16.15
N ARG A 150 -3.96 -30.00 -15.90
CA ARG A 150 -5.31 -29.49 -16.25
C ARG A 150 -5.74 -28.29 -15.40
N ARG A 151 -5.44 -28.27 -14.08
CA ARG A 151 -5.96 -27.25 -13.13
C ARG A 151 -5.01 -26.07 -12.92
N LEU A 152 -3.70 -26.31 -12.95
CA LEU A 152 -2.70 -25.29 -12.66
C LEU A 152 -1.99 -24.77 -13.92
N GLY A 153 -2.13 -25.46 -15.06
CA GLY A 153 -1.49 -25.15 -16.33
C GLY A 153 -0.38 -26.14 -16.68
N ASP A 154 0.06 -26.15 -17.91
CA ASP A 154 1.06 -27.07 -18.43
C ASP A 154 2.45 -26.88 -17.80
N GLY A 155 3.31 -27.89 -17.93
CA GLY A 155 4.71 -27.84 -17.50
C GLY A 155 5.07 -28.67 -16.25
N PHE A 156 4.11 -29.38 -15.64
CA PHE A 156 4.39 -30.28 -14.53
C PHE A 156 4.94 -31.63 -15.04
N VAL A 157 6.15 -31.98 -14.64
CA VAL A 157 6.86 -33.18 -15.11
C VAL A 157 7.36 -34.01 -13.93
N ASP A 158 7.18 -35.34 -13.96
CA ASP A 158 7.71 -36.27 -12.94
C ASP A 158 9.22 -36.43 -13.08
N PHE A 159 9.98 -35.87 -12.15
CA PHE A 159 11.46 -35.99 -12.10
C PHE A 159 11.92 -37.31 -11.47
N GLY A 160 11.01 -38.11 -10.95
CA GLY A 160 11.27 -39.47 -10.52
C GLY A 160 11.05 -40.54 -11.61
N ALA A 161 10.60 -40.16 -12.84
CA ALA A 161 10.45 -41.06 -13.98
C ALA A 161 11.79 -41.42 -14.60
N GLU A 162 11.80 -42.44 -15.47
CA GLU A 162 12.97 -42.78 -16.27
C GLU A 162 13.40 -41.59 -17.15
N GLN A 163 14.73 -41.50 -17.40
CA GLN A 163 15.29 -40.31 -18.08
C GLN A 163 14.66 -40.08 -19.45
N ALA A 164 14.44 -41.13 -20.23
CA ALA A 164 13.88 -41.00 -21.57
C ALA A 164 12.46 -40.43 -21.56
N ASP A 165 11.57 -40.96 -20.69
CA ASP A 165 10.20 -40.52 -20.58
C ASP A 165 10.14 -39.08 -20.05
N ARG A 166 11.01 -38.77 -19.11
CA ARG A 166 11.16 -37.42 -18.54
C ARG A 166 11.62 -36.41 -19.58
N ASP A 167 12.66 -36.74 -20.36
CA ASP A 167 13.23 -35.82 -21.35
C ASP A 167 12.23 -35.56 -22.51
N GLU A 168 11.42 -36.56 -22.88
CA GLU A 168 10.31 -36.42 -23.83
C GLU A 168 9.24 -35.46 -23.29
N ALA A 169 8.82 -35.66 -22.04
CA ALA A 169 7.84 -34.77 -21.39
C ALA A 169 8.35 -33.33 -21.24
N LEU A 170 9.65 -33.16 -20.91
CA LEU A 170 10.30 -31.85 -20.78
C LEU A 170 10.39 -31.11 -22.14
N ALA A 171 10.65 -31.82 -23.21
CA ALA A 171 10.72 -31.27 -24.57
C ALA A 171 9.37 -30.64 -24.99
N LEU A 172 8.25 -31.13 -24.49
CA LEU A 172 6.91 -30.59 -24.78
C LEU A 172 6.59 -29.30 -24.00
N CYS A 173 7.38 -28.98 -22.96
CA CYS A 173 7.12 -27.83 -22.10
C CYS A 173 7.73 -26.50 -22.59
N ASP A 174 8.79 -26.55 -23.39
CA ASP A 174 9.52 -25.35 -23.85
C ASP A 174 10.13 -25.60 -25.26
N GLU A 175 9.93 -24.63 -26.17
CA GLU A 175 10.44 -24.75 -27.57
C GLU A 175 11.95 -24.97 -27.62
N ARG A 176 12.73 -24.35 -26.73
CA ARG A 176 14.19 -24.50 -26.69
C ARG A 176 14.61 -25.91 -26.21
N LEU A 177 13.83 -26.45 -25.24
CA LEU A 177 14.06 -27.84 -24.82
C LEU A 177 13.74 -28.81 -25.95
N MET A 178 12.66 -28.54 -26.70
CA MET A 178 12.33 -29.33 -27.92
C MET A 178 13.42 -29.26 -28.96
N GLU A 179 13.91 -28.06 -29.30
CA GLU A 179 15.03 -27.90 -30.27
C GLU A 179 16.29 -28.66 -29.79
N THR A 180 16.62 -28.51 -28.50
CA THR A 180 17.80 -29.18 -27.92
C THR A 180 17.63 -30.71 -27.95
N MET A 181 16.45 -31.21 -27.67
CA MET A 181 16.14 -32.64 -27.72
C MET A 181 16.26 -33.19 -29.14
N LEU A 182 15.77 -32.46 -30.15
CA LEU A 182 15.87 -32.83 -31.56
C LEU A 182 17.34 -32.81 -32.07
N ASP A 183 18.15 -31.86 -31.59
CA ASP A 183 19.53 -31.73 -32.02
C ASP A 183 20.50 -32.71 -31.34
N ARG A 184 20.33 -32.95 -30.03
CA ARG A 184 21.25 -33.70 -29.18
C ARG A 184 20.72 -35.04 -28.72
N GLY A 185 19.39 -35.27 -28.74
CA GLY A 185 18.73 -36.48 -28.26
C GLY A 185 18.73 -36.65 -26.75
N ILE A 186 19.26 -35.67 -25.98
CA ILE A 186 19.28 -35.69 -24.51
C ILE A 186 19.28 -34.26 -23.96
N LEU A 187 18.62 -34.06 -22.84
CA LEU A 187 18.62 -32.81 -22.09
C LEU A 187 19.57 -32.87 -20.90
N THR A 188 20.25 -31.75 -20.64
CA THR A 188 21.21 -31.59 -19.56
C THR A 188 20.70 -30.59 -18.51
N ASP A 189 21.31 -30.56 -17.31
CA ASP A 189 20.96 -29.60 -16.26
C ASP A 189 21.09 -28.15 -16.74
N THR A 190 22.05 -27.86 -17.61
CA THR A 190 22.23 -26.51 -18.16
C THR A 190 21.07 -26.05 -19.04
N ASP A 191 20.33 -26.98 -19.62
CA ASP A 191 19.15 -26.73 -20.42
C ASP A 191 17.91 -26.56 -19.52
N LEU A 192 17.80 -27.37 -18.45
CA LEU A 192 16.64 -27.40 -17.52
C LEU A 192 16.59 -26.22 -16.56
N ILE A 193 17.73 -25.79 -16.00
CA ILE A 193 17.79 -24.73 -15.00
C ILE A 193 17.14 -23.43 -15.50
N PRO A 194 17.41 -22.94 -16.74
CA PRO A 194 16.73 -21.75 -17.25
C PRO A 194 15.23 -21.96 -17.50
N ALA A 195 14.79 -23.15 -17.89
CA ALA A 195 13.37 -23.45 -18.11
C ALA A 195 12.57 -23.46 -16.79
N ILE A 196 13.14 -24.02 -15.73
CA ILE A 196 12.58 -23.98 -14.37
C ILE A 196 12.54 -22.54 -13.86
N ALA A 197 13.63 -21.78 -13.99
CA ALA A 197 13.71 -20.39 -13.56
C ALA A 197 12.69 -19.49 -14.27
N ARG A 198 12.37 -19.77 -15.54
CA ARG A 198 11.33 -19.04 -16.30
C ARG A 198 9.91 -19.56 -16.06
N ARG A 199 9.74 -20.60 -15.22
CA ARG A 199 8.45 -21.23 -14.95
C ARG A 199 7.79 -21.89 -16.17
N HIS A 200 8.59 -22.45 -17.07
CA HIS A 200 8.11 -23.31 -18.16
C HIS A 200 8.07 -24.78 -17.74
N VAL A 201 8.92 -25.15 -16.78
CA VAL A 201 8.98 -26.50 -16.21
C VAL A 201 8.79 -26.43 -14.69
N PHE A 202 7.95 -27.31 -14.17
CA PHE A 202 7.68 -27.48 -12.74
C PHE A 202 8.04 -28.92 -12.33
N PRO A 203 9.24 -29.12 -11.75
CA PRO A 203 9.68 -30.45 -11.34
C PRO A 203 8.77 -31.03 -10.24
N CYS A 204 8.28 -32.26 -10.45
CA CYS A 204 7.43 -32.97 -9.50
C CYS A 204 8.15 -34.18 -8.92
N TRP A 205 8.04 -34.39 -7.61
CA TRP A 205 8.43 -35.62 -6.92
C TRP A 205 7.24 -36.18 -6.16
N PHE A 206 7.16 -37.50 -6.14
CA PHE A 206 6.07 -38.24 -5.46
C PHE A 206 6.63 -39.03 -4.31
N GLY A 207 6.06 -38.90 -3.12
CA GLY A 207 6.59 -39.52 -1.95
C GLY A 207 5.70 -39.50 -0.69
N SER A 208 6.29 -39.81 0.43
CA SER A 208 5.69 -39.68 1.75
C SER A 208 6.71 -39.03 2.69
N ALA A 209 6.47 -37.79 3.06
CA ALA A 209 7.32 -37.05 4.00
C ALA A 209 7.41 -37.79 5.36
N LEU A 210 6.29 -38.35 5.84
CA LEU A 210 6.25 -39.09 7.10
C LEU A 210 7.14 -40.34 7.07
N LYS A 211 7.29 -41.01 5.93
CA LYS A 211 8.14 -42.19 5.74
C LYS A 211 9.50 -41.85 5.11
N LEU A 212 9.82 -40.60 4.92
CA LEU A 212 11.03 -40.09 4.27
C LEU A 212 11.20 -40.56 2.81
N GLN A 213 10.12 -41.02 2.15
CA GLN A 213 10.17 -41.53 0.79
C GLN A 213 10.12 -40.36 -0.20
N GLY A 214 11.10 -40.28 -1.14
CA GLY A 214 11.19 -39.26 -2.15
C GLY A 214 11.74 -37.93 -1.66
N VAL A 215 12.01 -37.76 -0.36
CA VAL A 215 12.51 -36.53 0.25
C VAL A 215 13.95 -36.24 -0.20
N ASP A 216 14.82 -37.28 -0.18
CA ASP A 216 16.22 -37.16 -0.60
C ASP A 216 16.31 -36.73 -2.08
N ALA A 217 15.47 -37.29 -2.96
CA ALA A 217 15.44 -36.91 -4.36
C ALA A 217 14.97 -35.44 -4.57
N LEU A 218 14.05 -34.97 -3.73
CA LEU A 218 13.67 -33.54 -3.73
C LEU A 218 14.84 -32.66 -3.29
N VAL A 219 15.58 -33.04 -2.23
CA VAL A 219 16.73 -32.29 -1.72
C VAL A 219 17.84 -32.23 -2.77
N GLU A 220 18.16 -33.34 -3.41
CA GLU A 220 19.13 -33.41 -4.51
C GLU A 220 18.68 -32.53 -5.69
N GLY A 221 17.37 -32.56 -6.03
CA GLY A 221 16.81 -31.74 -7.09
C GLY A 221 16.91 -30.23 -6.77
N LEU A 222 16.65 -29.85 -5.52
CA LEU A 222 16.78 -28.46 -5.05
C LEU A 222 18.25 -27.98 -5.18
N ASP A 223 19.25 -28.76 -4.72
CA ASP A 223 20.66 -28.37 -4.86
C ASP A 223 21.10 -28.29 -6.35
N ARG A 224 20.63 -29.26 -7.16
CA ARG A 224 21.03 -29.42 -8.55
C ARG A 224 20.45 -28.36 -9.49
N TYR A 225 19.13 -28.09 -9.39
CA TYR A 225 18.42 -27.30 -10.39
C TYR A 225 18.18 -25.85 -9.99
N THR A 226 18.65 -25.42 -8.80
CA THR A 226 18.47 -24.03 -8.36
C THR A 226 19.73 -23.18 -8.56
N ARG A 227 19.52 -21.90 -8.77
CA ARG A 227 20.59 -20.90 -8.84
C ARG A 227 20.14 -19.64 -8.09
N PRO A 228 21.04 -18.98 -7.36
CA PRO A 228 20.73 -17.70 -6.72
C PRO A 228 20.45 -16.64 -7.78
N ALA A 229 19.51 -15.74 -7.46
CA ALA A 229 19.30 -14.54 -8.26
C ALA A 229 20.56 -13.64 -8.24
N PRO A 230 20.84 -12.89 -9.32
CA PRO A 230 21.93 -11.93 -9.30
C PRO A 230 21.77 -10.93 -8.15
N ALA A 231 22.80 -10.77 -7.33
CA ALA A 231 22.81 -9.78 -6.27
C ALA A 231 22.90 -8.35 -6.84
N LEU A 232 22.25 -7.40 -6.18
CA LEU A 232 22.42 -5.98 -6.49
C LEU A 232 23.86 -5.55 -6.17
N GLU A 233 24.43 -4.65 -6.97
CA GLU A 233 25.80 -4.13 -6.73
C GLU A 233 25.87 -3.30 -5.43
N ALA A 234 24.87 -2.48 -5.20
CA ALA A 234 24.73 -1.68 -3.98
C ALA A 234 23.97 -2.46 -2.89
N PHE A 235 24.07 -1.97 -1.64
CA PHE A 235 23.29 -2.53 -0.56
C PHE A 235 21.79 -2.40 -0.86
N GLY A 236 21.11 -3.52 -0.74
CA GLY A 236 19.66 -3.64 -0.85
C GLY A 236 19.13 -4.71 0.11
N ALA A 237 17.98 -4.47 0.69
CA ALA A 237 17.27 -5.46 1.50
C ALA A 237 15.75 -5.26 1.39
N LYS A 238 15.01 -6.38 1.46
CA LYS A 238 13.54 -6.41 1.45
C LYS A 238 13.02 -6.79 2.83
N VAL A 239 12.22 -5.90 3.43
CA VAL A 239 11.51 -6.19 4.68
C VAL A 239 10.22 -6.96 4.35
N PHE A 240 10.00 -8.12 4.95
CA PHE A 240 8.80 -8.92 4.67
C PHE A 240 7.95 -9.21 5.90
N LYS A 241 8.51 -9.05 7.11
CA LYS A 241 7.82 -9.37 8.36
C LYS A 241 8.32 -8.49 9.51
N VAL A 242 7.40 -8.16 10.42
CA VAL A 242 7.69 -7.60 11.74
C VAL A 242 7.12 -8.56 12.78
N SER A 243 7.81 -8.76 13.88
CA SER A 243 7.35 -9.59 15.00
C SER A 243 7.96 -9.08 16.31
N GLN A 244 7.62 -9.70 17.43
CA GLN A 244 8.24 -9.43 18.73
C GLN A 244 8.93 -10.70 19.24
N ASP A 245 10.05 -10.51 19.94
CA ASP A 245 10.69 -11.61 20.68
C ASP A 245 9.98 -11.86 22.05
N GLU A 246 10.39 -12.90 22.76
CA GLU A 246 9.81 -13.24 24.07
C GLU A 246 9.91 -12.12 25.12
N GLN A 247 10.79 -11.14 24.91
CA GLN A 247 10.98 -9.97 25.78
C GLN A 247 10.16 -8.75 25.30
N GLY A 248 9.40 -8.89 24.22
CA GLY A 248 8.63 -7.80 23.62
C GLY A 248 9.44 -6.84 22.75
N ASN A 249 10.72 -7.16 22.44
CA ASN A 249 11.49 -6.35 21.52
C ASN A 249 11.04 -6.57 20.08
N ARG A 250 10.93 -5.50 19.34
CA ARG A 250 10.58 -5.54 17.91
C ARG A 250 11.70 -6.17 17.09
N LEU A 251 11.33 -7.11 16.24
CA LEU A 251 12.17 -7.77 15.25
C LEU A 251 11.70 -7.41 13.86
N THR A 252 12.55 -6.81 13.05
CA THR A 252 12.30 -6.56 11.65
C THR A 252 13.00 -7.61 10.80
N TRP A 253 12.23 -8.45 10.13
CA TRP A 253 12.74 -9.53 9.28
C TRP A 253 12.96 -9.03 7.88
N LEU A 254 14.17 -9.23 7.38
CA LEU A 254 14.55 -8.80 6.06
C LEU A 254 15.44 -9.84 5.35
N ARG A 255 15.38 -9.81 4.01
CA ARG A 255 16.31 -10.51 3.14
C ARG A 255 17.25 -9.50 2.52
N VAL A 256 18.55 -9.75 2.61
CA VAL A 256 19.57 -8.95 1.91
C VAL A 256 19.59 -9.35 0.44
N THR A 257 19.40 -8.39 -0.47
CA THR A 257 19.36 -8.60 -1.93
C THR A 257 20.63 -8.10 -2.64
N GLY A 258 21.43 -7.27 -1.96
CA GLY A 258 22.71 -6.78 -2.47
C GLY A 258 23.60 -6.21 -1.38
N GLY A 259 24.89 -6.14 -1.66
CA GLY A 259 25.88 -5.65 -0.70
C GLY A 259 25.96 -6.49 0.57
N VAL A 260 26.36 -5.88 1.69
CA VAL A 260 26.51 -6.56 2.99
C VAL A 260 25.92 -5.67 4.09
N LEU A 261 25.00 -6.21 4.87
CA LEU A 261 24.49 -5.59 6.09
C LEU A 261 25.42 -5.88 7.27
N LYS A 262 25.91 -4.85 7.95
CA LYS A 262 26.76 -4.97 9.15
C LYS A 262 26.02 -4.52 10.39
N VAL A 263 26.41 -5.06 11.55
CA VAL A 263 25.95 -4.57 12.85
C VAL A 263 26.27 -3.09 13.00
N LYS A 264 25.33 -2.31 13.55
CA LYS A 264 25.38 -0.84 13.67
C LYS A 264 25.35 -0.07 12.35
N ALA A 265 25.14 -0.73 11.21
CA ALA A 265 24.87 -0.02 9.96
C ALA A 265 23.63 0.87 10.10
N GLN A 266 23.70 2.07 9.54
CA GLN A 266 22.55 2.95 9.46
C GLN A 266 21.73 2.56 8.23
N LEU A 267 20.47 2.25 8.47
CA LEU A 267 19.48 1.98 7.43
C LEU A 267 18.56 3.19 7.30
N THR A 268 18.14 3.47 6.08
CA THR A 268 17.26 4.58 5.75
C THR A 268 16.08 4.06 4.95
N GLY A 269 14.93 4.67 5.12
CA GLY A 269 13.71 4.39 4.38
C GLY A 269 12.79 5.60 4.45
N GLU A 270 11.56 5.43 3.99
CA GLU A 270 10.53 6.46 3.98
C GLU A 270 9.21 5.85 4.42
N VAL A 271 8.50 6.53 5.32
CA VAL A 271 7.18 6.11 5.80
C VAL A 271 6.24 7.29 5.73
N ASP A 272 5.14 7.15 4.98
CA ASP A 272 4.12 8.19 4.79
C ASP A 272 4.72 9.54 4.31
N GLY A 273 5.76 9.48 3.44
CA GLY A 273 6.49 10.65 2.94
C GLY A 273 7.53 11.22 3.91
N GLU A 274 7.69 10.65 5.11
CA GLU A 274 8.71 11.06 6.07
C GLU A 274 9.94 10.14 6.00
N PRO A 275 11.13 10.67 5.69
CA PRO A 275 12.35 9.87 5.71
C PRO A 275 12.74 9.47 7.13
N TRP A 276 13.22 8.25 7.31
CA TRP A 276 13.74 7.77 8.56
C TRP A 276 15.16 7.22 8.43
N ALA A 277 15.92 7.26 9.52
CA ALA A 277 17.27 6.72 9.58
C ALA A 277 17.53 6.09 10.97
N GLU A 278 17.69 4.76 11.00
CA GLU A 278 17.85 3.98 12.23
C GLU A 278 19.03 3.03 12.12
N LYS A 279 19.54 2.53 13.26
CA LYS A 279 20.67 1.62 13.28
C LYS A 279 20.27 0.18 13.54
N ALA A 280 20.78 -0.72 12.73
CA ALA A 280 20.68 -2.17 12.92
C ALA A 280 21.50 -2.61 14.17
N ASN A 281 20.84 -2.73 15.32
CA ASN A 281 21.54 -2.98 16.58
C ASN A 281 22.12 -4.38 16.69
N GLN A 282 21.34 -5.40 16.35
CA GLN A 282 21.76 -6.80 16.29
C GLN A 282 21.23 -7.44 15.00
N LEU A 283 21.99 -8.36 14.45
CA LEU A 283 21.60 -9.21 13.33
C LEU A 283 21.46 -10.64 13.87
N ARG A 284 20.25 -11.21 13.79
CA ARG A 284 19.93 -12.52 14.33
C ARG A 284 19.57 -13.48 13.20
N LEU A 285 20.29 -14.58 13.09
CA LEU A 285 19.98 -15.69 12.19
C LEU A 285 19.21 -16.74 12.97
N TYR A 286 17.92 -16.87 12.66
CA TYR A 286 17.03 -17.83 13.33
C TYR A 286 17.07 -19.20 12.65
N SER A 287 16.96 -20.26 13.47
CA SER A 287 16.63 -21.61 13.03
C SER A 287 15.71 -22.25 14.08
N GLY A 288 14.43 -22.33 13.76
CA GLY A 288 13.39 -22.66 14.75
C GLY A 288 13.28 -21.57 15.83
N ALA A 289 13.22 -21.98 17.10
CA ALA A 289 13.16 -21.06 18.25
C ALA A 289 14.51 -20.42 18.61
N LYS A 290 15.64 -20.91 18.08
CA LYS A 290 16.97 -20.45 18.43
C LYS A 290 17.53 -19.50 17.38
N PHE A 291 18.37 -18.58 17.82
CA PHE A 291 19.10 -17.71 16.90
C PHE A 291 20.59 -17.63 17.25
N THR A 292 21.39 -17.29 16.27
CA THR A 292 22.79 -16.91 16.40
C THR A 292 22.97 -15.44 16.02
N LEU A 293 23.89 -14.75 16.71
CA LEU A 293 24.25 -13.38 16.35
C LEU A 293 25.27 -13.41 15.22
N ALA A 294 25.02 -12.57 14.19
CA ALA A 294 25.95 -12.37 13.09
C ALA A 294 26.52 -10.95 13.11
N GLU A 295 27.79 -10.78 12.74
CA GLU A 295 28.40 -9.46 12.57
C GLU A 295 28.03 -8.83 11.23
N CYS A 296 27.81 -9.67 10.21
CA CYS A 296 27.37 -9.24 8.89
C CYS A 296 26.49 -10.30 8.22
N ILE A 297 25.63 -9.84 7.31
CA ILE A 297 24.71 -10.65 6.50
C ILE A 297 24.95 -10.29 5.04
N GLY A 298 25.17 -11.32 4.22
CA GLY A 298 25.39 -11.19 2.77
C GLY A 298 24.12 -11.35 1.95
N PRO A 299 24.23 -11.15 0.61
CA PRO A 299 23.11 -11.33 -0.31
C PRO A 299 22.56 -12.76 -0.26
N GLY A 300 21.23 -12.90 -0.41
CA GLY A 300 20.52 -14.18 -0.35
C GLY A 300 20.21 -14.70 1.05
N GLN A 301 20.70 -14.06 2.11
CA GLN A 301 20.43 -14.44 3.49
C GLN A 301 19.26 -13.66 4.09
N VAL A 302 18.52 -14.33 4.98
CA VAL A 302 17.41 -13.75 5.75
C VAL A 302 17.83 -13.59 7.21
N CYS A 303 17.57 -12.45 7.79
CA CYS A 303 17.85 -12.19 9.21
C CYS A 303 16.75 -11.37 9.87
N ALA A 304 16.68 -11.44 11.20
CA ALA A 304 15.90 -10.52 12.02
C ALA A 304 16.83 -9.44 12.59
N VAL A 305 16.40 -8.19 12.47
CA VAL A 305 17.17 -7.01 12.91
C VAL A 305 16.46 -6.37 14.09
N THR A 306 17.21 -6.01 15.12
CA THR A 306 16.71 -5.19 16.23
C THR A 306 17.14 -3.74 16.06
N GLY A 307 16.35 -2.80 16.58
CA GLY A 307 16.66 -1.36 16.56
C GLY A 307 16.02 -0.59 15.41
N LEU A 308 15.23 -1.25 14.56
CA LEU A 308 14.40 -0.62 13.56
C LEU A 308 12.97 -0.50 14.10
N THR A 309 12.46 0.71 14.24
CA THR A 309 11.10 0.99 14.77
C THR A 309 10.15 1.46 13.69
N LYS A 310 10.67 2.01 12.59
CA LYS A 310 9.89 2.60 11.50
C LYS A 310 9.66 1.67 10.32
N ALA A 311 10.62 0.77 10.05
CA ALA A 311 10.55 -0.12 8.90
C ALA A 311 9.27 -0.97 8.90
N ARG A 312 8.58 -1.07 7.75
CA ARG A 312 7.30 -1.78 7.58
C ARG A 312 7.47 -3.00 6.66
N PRO A 313 6.65 -4.06 6.82
CA PRO A 313 6.60 -5.15 5.85
C PRO A 313 6.26 -4.63 4.45
N GLY A 314 7.04 -5.08 3.45
CA GLY A 314 6.91 -4.62 2.07
C GLY A 314 7.90 -3.53 1.67
N GLU A 315 8.55 -2.86 2.63
CA GLU A 315 9.51 -1.80 2.37
C GLU A 315 10.82 -2.34 1.78
N GLY A 316 11.34 -1.67 0.77
CA GLY A 316 12.67 -1.88 0.20
C GLY A 316 13.67 -0.91 0.80
N LEU A 317 14.81 -1.42 1.26
CA LEU A 317 15.87 -0.63 1.87
C LEU A 317 17.06 -0.49 0.92
N GLY A 318 17.67 0.68 0.86
CA GLY A 318 18.82 0.96 0.01
C GLY A 318 18.47 0.95 -1.47
N ALA A 319 19.11 0.06 -2.26
CA ALA A 319 18.84 -0.07 -3.70
C ALA A 319 17.64 -0.97 -4.03
N GLU A 320 17.04 -1.61 -3.01
CA GLU A 320 15.87 -2.47 -3.20
C GLU A 320 14.60 -1.62 -3.33
N ARG A 321 13.66 -2.06 -4.16
CA ARG A 321 12.36 -1.37 -4.36
C ARG A 321 11.33 -1.87 -3.38
N ASP A 322 10.34 -1.04 -3.09
CA ASP A 322 9.17 -1.47 -2.34
C ASP A 322 8.44 -2.61 -3.04
N SER A 323 7.71 -3.36 -2.26
CA SER A 323 6.89 -4.46 -2.74
C SER A 323 5.65 -3.95 -3.49
N ASP A 324 5.17 -4.74 -4.45
CA ASP A 324 3.87 -4.49 -5.05
C ASP A 324 2.75 -4.59 -3.98
N LEU A 325 1.65 -3.90 -4.21
CA LEU A 325 0.46 -4.01 -3.37
C LEU A 325 -0.01 -5.47 -3.29
N PRO A 326 -0.39 -5.95 -2.10
CA PRO A 326 -0.87 -7.31 -1.93
C PRO A 326 -2.14 -7.56 -2.78
N MET A 327 -2.27 -8.79 -3.26
CA MET A 327 -3.46 -9.24 -4.01
C MET A 327 -4.58 -9.68 -3.07
N LEU A 328 -4.19 -10.21 -1.90
CA LEU A 328 -5.14 -10.67 -0.91
C LEU A 328 -5.47 -9.55 0.08
N GLU A 329 -6.74 -9.19 0.15
CA GLU A 329 -7.26 -8.16 1.05
C GLU A 329 -8.30 -8.76 2.00
N PRO A 330 -8.38 -8.29 3.25
CA PRO A 330 -9.44 -8.64 4.18
C PRO A 330 -10.81 -8.30 3.60
N VAL A 331 -11.79 -9.13 3.91
CA VAL A 331 -13.19 -8.98 3.43
C VAL A 331 -14.22 -8.85 4.55
N LEU A 332 -13.78 -9.03 5.78
CA LEU A 332 -14.63 -8.94 6.97
C LEU A 332 -14.12 -7.81 7.88
N SER A 333 -15.05 -7.04 8.43
CA SER A 333 -14.77 -6.03 9.45
C SER A 333 -15.48 -6.39 10.75
N TYR A 334 -14.78 -6.31 11.86
CA TYR A 334 -15.32 -6.61 13.19
C TYR A 334 -15.10 -5.46 14.14
N GLN A 335 -16.16 -5.11 14.89
CA GLN A 335 -16.05 -4.20 16.02
C GLN A 335 -15.36 -4.90 17.19
N VAL A 336 -14.35 -4.26 17.78
CA VAL A 336 -13.66 -4.74 18.98
C VAL A 336 -14.40 -4.25 20.21
N LEU A 337 -15.02 -5.15 20.95
CA LEU A 337 -15.74 -4.86 22.20
C LEU A 337 -14.78 -5.02 23.39
N LEU A 338 -14.48 -3.89 24.02
CA LEU A 338 -13.60 -3.84 25.18
C LEU A 338 -14.33 -4.22 26.46
N PRO A 339 -13.66 -4.81 27.47
CA PRO A 339 -14.25 -5.05 28.79
C PRO A 339 -14.60 -3.74 29.48
N GLU A 340 -15.59 -3.76 30.38
CA GLU A 340 -16.01 -2.58 31.17
C GLU A 340 -14.83 -1.96 31.92
N GLY A 341 -14.70 -0.64 31.78
CA GLY A 341 -13.62 0.13 32.42
C GLY A 341 -12.28 0.06 31.74
N ALA A 342 -12.15 -0.58 30.59
CA ALA A 342 -10.91 -0.57 29.83
C ALA A 342 -10.65 0.80 29.18
N ASP A 343 -9.40 1.25 29.23
CA ASP A 343 -8.97 2.46 28.52
C ASP A 343 -8.90 2.18 27.01
N VAL A 344 -9.75 2.89 26.27
CA VAL A 344 -9.88 2.75 24.81
C VAL A 344 -8.59 3.14 24.09
N HIS A 345 -7.93 4.23 24.51
CA HIS A 345 -6.69 4.68 23.89
C HIS A 345 -5.53 3.73 24.14
N ALA A 346 -5.45 3.16 25.36
CA ALA A 346 -4.47 2.12 25.64
C ALA A 346 -4.73 0.83 24.85
N ALA A 347 -6.01 0.46 24.65
CA ALA A 347 -6.39 -0.67 23.81
C ALA A 347 -6.07 -0.42 22.33
N LEU A 348 -6.36 0.77 21.81
CA LEU A 348 -6.03 1.18 20.45
C LEU A 348 -4.52 1.12 20.20
N GLY A 349 -3.70 1.62 21.13
CA GLY A 349 -2.24 1.53 21.03
C GLY A 349 -1.70 0.09 21.01
N LYS A 350 -2.39 -0.87 21.66
CA LYS A 350 -2.04 -2.31 21.60
C LYS A 350 -2.43 -2.92 20.25
N LEU A 351 -3.58 -2.55 19.70
CA LEU A 351 -4.04 -2.99 18.38
C LEU A 351 -3.14 -2.46 17.27
N HIS A 352 -2.70 -1.20 17.32
CA HIS A 352 -1.75 -0.65 16.34
C HIS A 352 -0.39 -1.36 16.39
N ARG A 353 0.06 -1.85 17.55
CA ARG A 353 1.27 -2.69 17.62
C ARG A 353 1.08 -4.04 16.93
N LEU A 354 -0.13 -4.62 16.97
CA LEU A 354 -0.43 -5.84 16.20
C LEU A 354 -0.58 -5.53 14.71
N GLU A 355 -1.07 -4.35 14.35
CA GLU A 355 -1.12 -3.89 12.97
C GLU A 355 0.29 -3.69 12.38
N GLU A 356 1.30 -3.30 13.18
CA GLU A 356 2.69 -3.30 12.71
C GLU A 356 3.19 -4.69 12.28
N GLU A 357 2.72 -5.76 12.97
CA GLU A 357 3.03 -7.14 12.63
C GLU A 357 2.18 -7.64 11.45
N GLU A 358 0.90 -7.25 11.43
CA GLU A 358 -0.10 -7.61 10.42
C GLU A 358 -0.75 -6.34 9.83
N PRO A 359 -0.13 -5.69 8.83
CA PRO A 359 -0.63 -4.42 8.29
C PRO A 359 -2.04 -4.48 7.73
N GLN A 360 -2.50 -5.67 7.31
CA GLN A 360 -3.85 -5.85 6.77
C GLN A 360 -4.94 -5.92 7.85
N LEU A 361 -4.58 -5.85 9.13
CA LEU A 361 -5.54 -5.75 10.23
C LEU A 361 -6.35 -4.44 10.16
N HIS A 362 -5.82 -3.39 9.53
CA HIS A 362 -6.46 -2.09 9.32
C HIS A 362 -7.30 -1.67 10.52
N VAL A 363 -6.62 -1.22 11.58
CA VAL A 363 -7.26 -0.77 12.81
C VAL A 363 -7.86 0.61 12.61
N VAL A 364 -9.17 0.70 12.61
CA VAL A 364 -9.90 1.96 12.40
C VAL A 364 -10.57 2.38 13.69
N TRP A 365 -10.27 3.61 14.14
CA TRP A 365 -10.97 4.27 15.22
C TRP A 365 -12.08 5.16 14.65
N ASN A 366 -13.34 4.87 14.97
CA ASN A 366 -14.48 5.71 14.63
C ASN A 366 -14.77 6.65 15.80
N GLU A 367 -14.37 7.91 15.68
CA GLU A 367 -14.56 8.93 16.73
C GLU A 367 -16.05 9.21 17.02
N THR A 368 -16.88 9.19 15.99
CA THR A 368 -18.32 9.49 16.10
C THR A 368 -19.06 8.45 16.93
N LEU A 369 -18.73 7.18 16.72
CA LEU A 369 -19.35 6.06 17.42
C LEU A 369 -18.59 5.63 18.68
N GLY A 370 -17.33 6.06 18.84
CA GLY A 370 -16.45 5.61 19.91
C GLY A 370 -16.07 4.13 19.78
N GLU A 371 -15.93 3.61 18.57
CA GLU A 371 -15.75 2.20 18.28
C GLU A 371 -14.42 1.92 17.59
N ILE A 372 -13.79 0.80 17.93
CA ILE A 372 -12.61 0.28 17.23
C ILE A 372 -13.05 -0.83 16.28
N HIS A 373 -12.66 -0.75 15.02
CA HIS A 373 -12.89 -1.79 14.03
C HIS A 373 -11.57 -2.37 13.53
N VAL A 374 -11.58 -3.67 13.23
CA VAL A 374 -10.45 -4.40 12.64
C VAL A 374 -10.91 -5.19 11.44
N GLN A 375 -10.03 -5.34 10.44
CA GLN A 375 -10.32 -6.10 9.23
C GLN A 375 -9.62 -7.47 9.27
N LEU A 376 -10.31 -8.51 8.83
CA LEU A 376 -9.84 -9.90 8.90
C LEU A 376 -10.20 -10.67 7.63
N MET A 377 -9.41 -11.70 7.32
CA MET A 377 -9.68 -12.64 6.23
C MET A 377 -10.75 -13.67 6.58
N GLY A 378 -10.80 -14.10 7.85
CA GLY A 378 -11.70 -15.14 8.30
C GLY A 378 -11.84 -15.24 9.82
N GLU A 379 -12.71 -16.18 10.24
CA GLU A 379 -13.07 -16.34 11.67
C GLU A 379 -11.96 -16.96 12.52
N ILE A 380 -11.08 -17.79 11.94
CA ILE A 380 -9.95 -18.37 12.68
C ILE A 380 -8.94 -17.29 13.05
N GLN A 381 -8.71 -16.32 12.14
CA GLN A 381 -7.87 -15.15 12.42
C GLN A 381 -8.44 -14.31 13.58
N LEU A 382 -9.78 -14.18 13.68
CA LEU A 382 -10.45 -13.51 14.80
C LEU A 382 -10.14 -14.17 16.16
N GLU A 383 -10.22 -15.50 16.22
CA GLU A 383 -9.91 -16.25 17.44
C GLU A 383 -8.43 -16.17 17.83
N VAL A 384 -7.54 -16.17 16.84
CA VAL A 384 -6.09 -15.96 17.04
C VAL A 384 -5.83 -14.55 17.58
N LEU A 385 -6.43 -13.53 16.98
CA LEU A 385 -6.33 -12.15 17.44
C LEU A 385 -6.79 -11.98 18.89
N LYS A 386 -7.92 -12.62 19.24
CA LYS A 386 -8.45 -12.65 20.62
C LYS A 386 -7.46 -13.27 21.60
N SER A 387 -6.85 -14.38 21.22
CA SER A 387 -5.85 -15.08 22.05
C SER A 387 -4.59 -14.25 22.21
N LEU A 388 -4.07 -13.64 21.12
CA LEU A 388 -2.90 -12.78 21.15
C LEU A 388 -3.10 -11.55 22.04
N LEU A 389 -4.25 -10.89 21.97
CA LEU A 389 -4.58 -9.74 22.83
C LEU A 389 -4.65 -10.15 24.30
N ALA A 390 -5.21 -11.33 24.59
CA ALA A 390 -5.28 -11.83 25.97
C ALA A 390 -3.91 -12.25 26.51
N GLU A 391 -3.10 -12.98 25.74
CA GLU A 391 -1.81 -13.54 26.20
C GLU A 391 -0.70 -12.48 26.26
N ARG A 392 -0.55 -11.66 25.22
CA ARG A 392 0.53 -10.65 25.14
C ARG A 392 0.24 -9.38 25.93
N TYR A 393 -1.01 -8.94 25.93
CA TYR A 393 -1.37 -7.63 26.49
C TYR A 393 -2.33 -7.70 27.67
N GLY A 394 -2.75 -8.91 28.09
CA GLY A 394 -3.74 -9.08 29.16
C GLY A 394 -5.12 -8.51 28.84
N LEU A 395 -5.40 -8.19 27.56
CA LEU A 395 -6.62 -7.53 27.11
C LEU A 395 -7.64 -8.58 26.62
N LYS A 396 -8.66 -8.85 27.43
CA LYS A 396 -9.73 -9.79 27.09
C LYS A 396 -10.81 -9.05 26.30
N VAL A 397 -10.78 -9.16 24.99
CA VAL A 397 -11.78 -8.56 24.10
C VAL A 397 -12.83 -9.59 23.67
N SER A 398 -14.00 -9.09 23.28
CA SER A 398 -14.97 -9.79 22.45
C SER A 398 -15.15 -9.03 21.14
N PHE A 399 -15.81 -9.65 20.16
CA PHE A 399 -16.04 -9.01 18.88
C PHE A 399 -17.55 -8.93 18.64
N GLY A 400 -17.99 -7.81 18.09
CA GLY A 400 -19.34 -7.60 17.60
C GLY A 400 -19.63 -8.44 16.35
N PRO A 401 -20.86 -8.38 15.83
CA PRO A 401 -21.21 -9.05 14.58
C PRO A 401 -20.32 -8.48 13.46
N GLY A 402 -19.69 -9.36 12.68
CA GLY A 402 -18.84 -8.93 11.55
C GLY A 402 -19.68 -8.34 10.44
N GLY A 403 -19.20 -7.27 9.86
CA GLY A 403 -19.70 -6.65 8.63
C GLY A 403 -18.99 -7.17 7.39
N ILE A 404 -19.63 -7.07 6.24
CA ILE A 404 -19.02 -7.33 4.94
C ILE A 404 -18.36 -6.05 4.44
N LEU A 405 -17.15 -6.15 3.93
CA LEU A 405 -16.46 -5.05 3.25
C LEU A 405 -16.91 -5.02 1.80
N TYR A 406 -17.86 -4.14 1.52
CA TYR A 406 -18.33 -3.88 0.17
C TYR A 406 -17.34 -2.97 -0.58
N LYS A 407 -17.39 -3.01 -1.90
CA LYS A 407 -16.72 -2.06 -2.80
C LYS A 407 -17.73 -1.50 -3.80
N GLU A 408 -17.39 -0.37 -4.41
CA GLU A 408 -18.22 0.22 -5.45
C GLU A 408 -17.45 0.36 -6.76
N THR A 409 -18.17 0.40 -7.88
CA THR A 409 -17.59 0.59 -9.20
C THR A 409 -18.59 1.23 -10.14
N ILE A 410 -18.17 1.50 -11.37
CA ILE A 410 -19.03 1.97 -12.45
C ILE A 410 -19.10 0.92 -13.56
N THR A 411 -20.16 0.97 -14.35
CA THR A 411 -20.40 0.03 -15.48
C THR A 411 -20.25 0.68 -16.84
N GLU A 412 -20.27 2.00 -16.92
CA GLU A 412 -20.07 2.78 -18.15
C GLU A 412 -19.09 3.93 -17.88
N ALA A 413 -18.43 4.37 -18.95
CA ALA A 413 -17.53 5.50 -18.88
C ALA A 413 -18.28 6.81 -18.64
N MET A 414 -17.74 7.66 -17.75
CA MET A 414 -18.33 8.92 -17.37
C MET A 414 -17.29 10.04 -17.32
N GLU A 415 -17.69 11.26 -17.64
CA GLU A 415 -16.88 12.44 -17.38
C GLU A 415 -17.28 13.03 -16.03
N GLY A 416 -16.30 13.27 -15.17
CA GLY A 416 -16.43 14.06 -13.96
C GLY A 416 -15.78 15.43 -14.12
N VAL A 417 -16.50 16.48 -13.71
CA VAL A 417 -16.02 17.86 -13.77
C VAL A 417 -15.98 18.43 -12.37
N GLY A 418 -14.83 18.94 -11.98
CA GLY A 418 -14.65 19.62 -10.71
C GLY A 418 -14.10 21.03 -10.91
N HIS A 419 -14.77 22.02 -10.31
CA HIS A 419 -14.37 23.39 -10.38
C HIS A 419 -14.22 23.95 -8.96
N TYR A 420 -13.13 24.67 -8.73
CA TYR A 420 -12.87 25.30 -7.46
C TYR A 420 -12.33 26.72 -7.67
N GLU A 421 -13.21 27.70 -7.44
CA GLU A 421 -12.95 29.12 -7.68
C GLU A 421 -13.53 29.98 -6.52
N PRO A 422 -13.09 29.80 -5.27
CA PRO A 422 -13.34 30.81 -4.25
C PRO A 422 -12.50 32.07 -4.57
N LEU A 423 -12.77 33.15 -3.85
CA LEU A 423 -12.11 34.43 -4.11
C LEU A 423 -10.58 34.29 -4.19
N ARG A 424 -9.97 34.63 -5.34
CA ARG A 424 -8.53 34.53 -5.66
C ARG A 424 -7.96 33.13 -5.83
N HIS A 425 -8.81 32.12 -5.99
CA HIS A 425 -8.41 30.74 -6.31
C HIS A 425 -9.04 30.33 -7.63
N TYR A 426 -8.43 29.42 -8.36
CA TYR A 426 -8.99 28.91 -9.60
C TYR A 426 -8.38 27.56 -9.98
N ALA A 427 -9.18 26.53 -10.09
CA ALA A 427 -8.81 25.28 -10.74
C ALA A 427 -10.04 24.61 -11.35
N GLU A 428 -9.89 24.08 -12.55
CA GLU A 428 -10.89 23.25 -13.20
C GLU A 428 -10.25 21.96 -13.69
N VAL A 429 -10.87 20.83 -13.40
CA VAL A 429 -10.37 19.48 -13.72
C VAL A 429 -11.48 18.67 -14.36
N HIS A 430 -11.16 18.04 -15.49
CA HIS A 430 -12.03 17.12 -16.21
C HIS A 430 -11.40 15.74 -16.19
N LEU A 431 -12.10 14.79 -15.61
CA LEU A 431 -11.67 13.41 -15.47
C LEU A 431 -12.59 12.49 -16.27
N LYS A 432 -12.00 11.55 -16.98
CA LYS A 432 -12.70 10.43 -17.59
C LYS A 432 -12.59 9.24 -16.64
N LEU A 433 -13.72 8.76 -16.14
CA LEU A 433 -13.84 7.57 -15.33
C LEU A 433 -14.27 6.42 -16.26
N GLU A 434 -13.49 5.35 -16.34
CA GLU A 434 -13.75 4.20 -17.21
C GLU A 434 -13.78 2.92 -16.38
N PRO A 435 -14.75 2.03 -16.58
CA PRO A 435 -14.76 0.73 -15.91
C PRO A 435 -13.61 -0.13 -16.41
N LEU A 436 -13.00 -0.87 -15.50
CA LEU A 436 -11.97 -1.88 -15.78
C LEU A 436 -12.51 -3.30 -15.53
N PRO A 437 -11.82 -4.33 -16.03
CA PRO A 437 -12.11 -5.71 -15.65
C PRO A 437 -12.01 -5.91 -14.13
N ARG A 438 -12.83 -6.84 -13.62
CA ARG A 438 -12.85 -7.12 -12.16
C ARG A 438 -11.48 -7.55 -11.64
N GLY A 439 -11.11 -7.01 -10.48
CA GLY A 439 -9.81 -7.25 -9.86
C GLY A 439 -8.66 -6.42 -10.42
N SER A 440 -8.95 -5.44 -11.28
CA SER A 440 -7.93 -4.52 -11.83
C SER A 440 -7.55 -3.40 -10.86
N GLY A 441 -8.34 -3.16 -9.81
CA GLY A 441 -8.14 -2.06 -8.87
C GLY A 441 -8.30 -0.68 -9.51
N MET A 442 -7.68 0.33 -8.90
CA MET A 442 -7.69 1.71 -9.41
C MET A 442 -6.49 1.93 -10.34
N GLN A 443 -6.73 2.64 -11.43
CA GLN A 443 -5.66 3.07 -12.36
C GLN A 443 -5.80 4.56 -12.66
N PHE A 444 -4.68 5.26 -12.71
CA PHE A 444 -4.64 6.70 -12.96
C PHE A 444 -3.79 7.00 -14.20
N ALA A 445 -4.25 7.94 -15.01
CA ALA A 445 -3.55 8.34 -16.23
C ALA A 445 -3.83 9.81 -16.58
N ALA A 446 -2.99 10.39 -17.41
CA ALA A 446 -3.22 11.69 -18.01
C ALA A 446 -3.20 11.57 -19.53
N ASP A 447 -4.24 12.06 -20.18
CA ASP A 447 -4.38 12.22 -21.64
C ASP A 447 -4.80 13.67 -21.94
N CYS A 448 -4.10 14.61 -21.33
CA CYS A 448 -4.32 16.03 -21.47
C CYS A 448 -3.14 16.66 -22.22
N ARG A 449 -3.44 17.49 -23.22
CA ARG A 449 -2.40 18.21 -23.97
C ARG A 449 -1.74 19.28 -23.08
N GLU A 450 -0.42 19.40 -23.19
CA GLU A 450 0.35 20.40 -22.43
C GLU A 450 -0.09 21.84 -22.72
N GLU A 451 -0.66 22.10 -23.92
CA GLU A 451 -1.24 23.38 -24.30
C GLU A 451 -2.54 23.70 -23.54
N VAL A 452 -3.25 22.70 -23.03
CA VAL A 452 -4.49 22.83 -22.26
C VAL A 452 -4.19 22.98 -20.77
N LEU A 453 -3.29 22.14 -20.25
CA LEU A 453 -2.84 22.17 -18.86
C LEU A 453 -1.35 21.81 -18.81
N ASP A 454 -0.54 22.63 -18.13
CA ASP A 454 0.90 22.38 -17.96
C ASP A 454 1.18 21.04 -17.26
N LYS A 455 2.28 20.39 -17.63
CA LYS A 455 2.67 19.06 -17.10
C LYS A 455 2.81 19.01 -15.59
N ASN A 456 3.22 20.10 -14.95
CA ASN A 456 3.36 20.12 -13.50
C ASN A 456 1.99 20.02 -12.83
N TRP A 457 1.01 20.73 -13.36
CA TRP A 457 -0.38 20.62 -12.89
C TRP A 457 -0.98 19.24 -13.18
N GLN A 458 -0.68 18.65 -14.35
CA GLN A 458 -1.11 17.29 -14.66
C GLN A 458 -0.55 16.27 -13.65
N ARG A 459 0.74 16.36 -13.31
CA ARG A 459 1.37 15.49 -12.29
C ARG A 459 0.73 15.70 -10.92
N LEU A 460 0.45 16.95 -10.57
CA LEU A 460 -0.20 17.27 -9.29
C LEU A 460 -1.60 16.66 -9.19
N VAL A 461 -2.40 16.73 -10.26
CA VAL A 461 -3.71 16.06 -10.31
C VAL A 461 -3.57 14.55 -10.14
N LEU A 462 -2.58 13.91 -10.79
CA LEU A 462 -2.32 12.47 -10.60
C LEU A 462 -1.94 12.15 -9.15
N THR A 463 -1.06 12.94 -8.55
CA THR A 463 -0.71 12.80 -7.13
C THR A 463 -1.96 12.91 -6.24
N HIS A 464 -2.86 13.86 -6.50
CA HIS A 464 -4.10 14.00 -5.73
C HIS A 464 -5.09 12.86 -5.96
N LEU A 465 -5.05 12.19 -7.10
CA LEU A 465 -5.82 10.97 -7.33
C LEU A 465 -5.25 9.77 -6.57
N GLU A 466 -3.93 9.69 -6.42
CA GLU A 466 -3.25 8.58 -5.74
C GLU A 466 -3.24 8.72 -4.20
N GLU A 467 -3.21 9.96 -3.66
CA GLU A 467 -3.07 10.20 -2.22
C GLU A 467 -4.32 9.87 -1.39
N LYS A 468 -5.49 9.70 -2.02
CA LYS A 468 -6.76 9.48 -1.34
C LYS A 468 -7.46 8.21 -1.82
N GLN A 469 -7.99 7.42 -0.88
CA GLN A 469 -8.95 6.38 -1.21
C GLN A 469 -10.29 7.01 -1.61
N HIS A 470 -10.67 6.87 -2.89
CA HIS A 470 -11.94 7.39 -3.38
C HIS A 470 -13.10 6.50 -2.94
N LEU A 471 -14.15 7.13 -2.45
CA LEU A 471 -15.38 6.44 -2.02
C LEU A 471 -16.47 6.54 -3.07
N GLY A 472 -17.27 5.49 -3.19
CA GLY A 472 -18.44 5.46 -4.05
C GLY A 472 -19.61 6.29 -3.49
N VAL A 473 -20.75 6.25 -4.17
CA VAL A 473 -21.92 7.08 -3.88
C VAL A 473 -23.15 6.28 -3.46
N LEU A 474 -23.07 4.93 -3.45
CA LEU A 474 -24.17 4.07 -3.04
C LEU A 474 -24.23 3.88 -1.53
N ILE A 475 -23.10 3.51 -0.91
CA ILE A 475 -22.97 3.30 0.53
C ILE A 475 -21.69 3.93 1.10
N GLY A 476 -20.95 4.70 0.30
CA GLY A 476 -19.65 5.25 0.70
C GLY A 476 -18.54 4.20 0.77
N ALA A 477 -18.68 3.05 0.10
CA ALA A 477 -17.66 2.02 0.08
C ALA A 477 -16.50 2.40 -0.86
N PRO A 478 -15.29 1.82 -0.66
CA PRO A 478 -14.15 2.10 -1.51
C PRO A 478 -14.42 1.81 -2.99
N LEU A 479 -14.01 2.74 -3.86
CA LEU A 479 -14.11 2.58 -5.31
C LEU A 479 -13.04 1.60 -5.81
N THR A 480 -13.39 0.74 -6.76
CA THR A 480 -12.47 -0.23 -7.38
C THR A 480 -12.80 -0.48 -8.85
N ASP A 481 -11.84 -1.04 -9.58
CA ASP A 481 -11.98 -1.41 -11.00
C ASP A 481 -12.39 -0.23 -11.87
N VAL A 482 -11.77 0.93 -11.62
CA VAL A 482 -11.99 2.16 -12.37
C VAL A 482 -10.66 2.77 -12.78
N LYS A 483 -10.56 3.13 -14.06
CA LYS A 483 -9.49 3.97 -14.57
C LYS A 483 -9.92 5.41 -14.59
N ILE A 484 -9.19 6.28 -13.93
CA ILE A 484 -9.42 7.72 -13.92
C ILE A 484 -8.33 8.39 -14.77
N THR A 485 -8.75 9.04 -15.85
CA THR A 485 -7.86 9.71 -16.80
C THR A 485 -8.13 11.20 -16.79
N LEU A 486 -7.11 12.02 -16.52
CA LEU A 486 -7.19 13.47 -16.71
C LEU A 486 -7.25 13.78 -18.20
N ILE A 487 -8.36 14.35 -18.67
CA ILE A 487 -8.60 14.66 -20.10
C ILE A 487 -8.50 16.15 -20.42
N ALA A 488 -8.85 17.02 -19.49
CA ALA A 488 -8.72 18.47 -19.62
C ALA A 488 -8.62 19.12 -18.24
N GLY A 489 -8.17 20.35 -18.22
CA GLY A 489 -8.13 21.17 -17.01
C GLY A 489 -7.68 22.58 -17.33
N ARG A 490 -7.89 23.49 -16.39
CA ARG A 490 -7.49 24.87 -16.54
C ARG A 490 -6.93 25.40 -15.23
N ALA A 491 -5.80 26.11 -15.35
CA ALA A 491 -5.19 26.88 -14.29
C ALA A 491 -5.22 28.36 -14.64
N HIS A 492 -5.22 29.22 -13.64
CA HIS A 492 -5.06 30.66 -13.83
C HIS A 492 -3.69 31.11 -13.34
N LEU A 493 -2.94 31.83 -14.18
CA LEU A 493 -1.53 32.22 -13.92
C LEU A 493 -1.27 32.98 -12.60
N LYS A 494 -2.29 33.60 -12.01
CA LYS A 494 -2.18 34.43 -10.81
C LYS A 494 -2.99 33.92 -9.62
N HIS A 495 -3.89 32.95 -9.85
CA HIS A 495 -4.90 32.56 -8.87
C HIS A 495 -4.99 31.04 -8.69
N THR A 496 -4.08 30.25 -9.27
CA THR A 496 -4.08 28.79 -9.08
C THR A 496 -2.95 28.40 -8.14
N GLU A 497 -3.32 27.69 -7.10
CA GLU A 497 -2.43 27.09 -6.12
C GLU A 497 -2.59 25.55 -6.13
N GLY A 498 -1.63 24.84 -5.54
CA GLY A 498 -1.67 23.37 -5.53
C GLY A 498 -2.91 22.81 -4.85
N GLY A 499 -3.35 23.43 -3.77
CA GLY A 499 -4.56 23.05 -3.02
C GLY A 499 -5.85 23.19 -3.82
N ASP A 500 -5.90 24.10 -4.81
CA ASP A 500 -7.07 24.28 -5.66
C ASP A 500 -7.29 23.07 -6.56
N PHE A 501 -6.21 22.53 -7.12
CA PHE A 501 -6.27 21.30 -7.91
C PHE A 501 -6.68 20.09 -7.07
N ARG A 502 -6.28 20.01 -5.80
CA ARG A 502 -6.77 18.99 -4.88
C ARG A 502 -8.28 19.05 -4.75
N GLN A 503 -8.80 20.24 -4.46
CA GLN A 503 -10.24 20.48 -4.30
C GLN A 503 -11.01 20.20 -5.59
N ALA A 504 -10.50 20.65 -6.74
CA ALA A 504 -11.14 20.42 -8.03
C ALA A 504 -11.10 18.93 -8.43
N THR A 505 -9.97 18.23 -8.17
CA THR A 505 -9.81 16.81 -8.49
C THR A 505 -10.79 15.93 -7.69
N TYR A 506 -10.91 16.15 -6.39
CA TYR A 506 -11.83 15.37 -5.54
C TYR A 506 -13.29 15.60 -5.95
N ARG A 507 -13.65 16.84 -6.25
CA ARG A 507 -14.99 17.18 -6.77
C ARG A 507 -15.25 16.55 -8.13
N ALA A 508 -14.24 16.53 -9.01
CA ALA A 508 -14.39 15.89 -10.33
C ALA A 508 -14.66 14.40 -10.22
N VAL A 509 -13.95 13.68 -9.36
CA VAL A 509 -14.21 12.25 -9.12
C VAL A 509 -15.63 12.08 -8.58
N ARG A 510 -15.98 12.83 -7.54
CA ARG A 510 -17.29 12.69 -6.88
C ARG A 510 -18.44 13.06 -7.78
N GLN A 511 -18.32 14.16 -8.51
CA GLN A 511 -19.33 14.60 -9.49
C GLN A 511 -19.53 13.57 -10.60
N GLY A 512 -18.44 12.96 -11.12
CA GLY A 512 -18.54 11.91 -12.13
C GLY A 512 -19.27 10.67 -11.61
N LEU A 513 -19.05 10.29 -10.33
CA LEU A 513 -19.77 9.17 -9.71
C LEU A 513 -21.25 9.50 -9.48
N MET A 514 -21.59 10.72 -9.06
CA MET A 514 -22.98 11.16 -8.92
C MET A 514 -23.72 11.14 -10.26
N MET A 515 -23.04 11.58 -11.33
CA MET A 515 -23.60 11.50 -12.70
C MET A 515 -23.80 10.06 -13.16
N ALA A 516 -22.89 9.15 -12.81
CA ALA A 516 -23.03 7.73 -13.09
C ALA A 516 -24.22 7.13 -12.32
N ASP A 517 -24.41 7.51 -11.09
CA ASP A 517 -25.52 7.03 -10.26
C ASP A 517 -26.87 7.52 -10.77
N GLN A 518 -26.97 8.78 -11.18
CA GLN A 518 -28.18 9.35 -11.76
C GLN A 518 -28.72 8.54 -12.96
N ILE A 519 -27.83 7.90 -13.72
CA ILE A 519 -28.19 7.04 -14.85
C ILE A 519 -28.11 5.54 -14.54
N HIS A 520 -28.01 5.19 -13.25
CA HIS A 520 -27.94 3.81 -12.75
C HIS A 520 -26.76 3.01 -13.32
N LYS A 521 -25.57 3.65 -13.40
CA LYS A 521 -24.32 3.04 -13.89
C LYS A 521 -23.28 2.84 -12.79
N THR A 522 -23.64 3.07 -11.56
CA THR A 522 -22.92 2.64 -10.37
C THR A 522 -23.29 1.21 -10.01
N GLN A 523 -22.38 0.48 -9.40
CA GLN A 523 -22.61 -0.91 -9.00
C GLN A 523 -21.94 -1.21 -7.66
N LEU A 524 -22.74 -1.77 -6.74
CA LEU A 524 -22.23 -2.29 -5.47
C LEU A 524 -21.63 -3.68 -5.70
N LEU A 525 -20.46 -3.91 -5.14
CA LEU A 525 -19.74 -5.17 -5.19
C LEU A 525 -19.64 -5.77 -3.80
N GLU A 526 -19.80 -7.08 -3.72
CA GLU A 526 -19.57 -7.87 -2.51
C GLU A 526 -18.49 -8.92 -2.75
N PRO A 527 -17.74 -9.34 -1.71
CA PRO A 527 -16.79 -10.44 -1.82
C PRO A 527 -17.53 -11.76 -2.02
N TRP A 528 -16.95 -12.62 -2.87
CA TRP A 528 -17.45 -13.97 -3.14
C TRP A 528 -16.41 -15.01 -2.73
N TYR A 529 -16.90 -16.14 -2.19
CA TYR A 529 -16.08 -17.30 -1.92
C TYR A 529 -16.22 -18.33 -3.03
N ALA A 530 -15.11 -18.91 -3.46
CA ALA A 530 -15.09 -20.22 -4.05
C ALA A 530 -15.14 -21.24 -2.92
N PHE A 531 -16.07 -22.17 -2.95
CA PHE A 531 -16.22 -23.18 -1.93
C PHE A 531 -15.93 -24.58 -2.48
N ARG A 532 -15.43 -25.44 -1.60
CA ARG A 532 -15.28 -26.86 -1.78
C ARG A 532 -15.92 -27.56 -0.59
N LEU A 533 -17.03 -28.27 -0.83
CA LEU A 533 -17.80 -28.92 0.19
C LEU A 533 -17.77 -30.43 -0.04
N GLU A 534 -17.14 -31.15 0.88
CA GLU A 534 -17.17 -32.62 0.94
C GLU A 534 -18.19 -33.04 1.99
N LEU A 535 -19.13 -33.89 1.63
CA LEU A 535 -20.18 -34.32 2.54
C LEU A 535 -20.71 -35.74 2.18
N PRO A 536 -21.38 -36.42 3.11
CA PRO A 536 -22.05 -37.67 2.82
C PRO A 536 -23.08 -37.49 1.72
N SER A 537 -23.15 -38.45 0.78
CA SER A 537 -24.02 -38.38 -0.41
C SER A 537 -25.50 -38.15 -0.05
N ASP A 538 -25.96 -38.61 1.10
CA ASP A 538 -27.32 -38.38 1.59
C ASP A 538 -27.66 -36.92 1.90
N ASN A 539 -26.65 -36.09 2.12
CA ASN A 539 -26.80 -34.68 2.48
C ASN A 539 -26.65 -33.71 1.28
N VAL A 540 -26.28 -34.20 0.10
CA VAL A 540 -25.98 -33.35 -1.08
C VAL A 540 -27.18 -32.50 -1.50
N GLY A 541 -28.39 -33.08 -1.53
CA GLY A 541 -29.60 -32.35 -1.91
C GLY A 541 -29.91 -31.17 -0.99
N ARG A 542 -29.64 -31.32 0.33
CA ARG A 542 -29.76 -30.22 1.28
C ARG A 542 -28.71 -29.13 0.97
N ALA A 543 -27.45 -29.50 0.82
CA ALA A 543 -26.38 -28.56 0.54
C ALA A 543 -26.61 -27.76 -0.75
N MET A 544 -27.08 -28.44 -1.82
CA MET A 544 -27.43 -27.78 -3.07
C MET A 544 -28.53 -26.72 -2.89
N ASN A 545 -29.58 -27.07 -2.13
CA ASN A 545 -30.66 -26.13 -1.84
C ASN A 545 -30.21 -24.98 -0.96
N ASP A 546 -29.40 -25.24 0.07
CA ASP A 546 -28.87 -24.19 0.94
C ASP A 546 -28.00 -23.18 0.14
N ILE A 547 -27.11 -23.69 -0.73
CA ILE A 547 -26.26 -22.86 -1.59
C ILE A 547 -27.09 -22.01 -2.56
N GLN A 548 -28.15 -22.57 -3.16
CA GLN A 548 -29.05 -21.81 -4.03
C GLN A 548 -29.78 -20.70 -3.25
N ASN A 549 -30.26 -21.00 -2.06
CA ASN A 549 -30.91 -20.01 -1.18
C ASN A 549 -29.95 -18.89 -0.74
N MET A 550 -28.66 -19.18 -0.64
CA MET A 550 -27.61 -18.21 -0.36
C MET A 550 -27.23 -17.35 -1.56
N GLY A 551 -27.86 -17.56 -2.73
CA GLY A 551 -27.50 -16.85 -3.97
C GLY A 551 -26.23 -17.40 -4.65
N GLY A 552 -25.74 -18.56 -4.23
CA GLY A 552 -24.56 -19.21 -4.79
C GLY A 552 -24.88 -20.05 -6.04
N SER A 553 -23.83 -20.48 -6.70
CA SER A 553 -23.84 -21.42 -7.82
C SER A 553 -22.88 -22.56 -7.55
N PHE A 554 -23.18 -23.74 -8.07
CA PHE A 554 -22.34 -24.93 -7.91
C PHE A 554 -22.19 -25.71 -9.22
N ASP A 555 -21.07 -26.41 -9.32
CA ASP A 555 -20.78 -27.33 -10.40
C ASP A 555 -21.49 -28.67 -10.19
N PRO A 556 -21.64 -29.52 -11.21
CA PRO A 556 -22.20 -30.87 -11.04
C PRO A 556 -21.47 -31.63 -9.91
N PRO A 557 -22.23 -32.28 -8.98
CA PRO A 557 -21.62 -33.02 -7.87
C PRO A 557 -20.72 -34.17 -8.36
N GLU A 558 -19.52 -34.25 -7.81
CA GLU A 558 -18.58 -35.33 -8.10
C GLU A 558 -18.66 -36.37 -6.97
N THR A 559 -19.05 -37.63 -7.29
CA THR A 559 -19.10 -38.71 -6.31
C THR A 559 -17.69 -39.24 -6.04
N GLY A 560 -17.30 -39.39 -4.77
CA GLY A 560 -16.03 -39.96 -4.36
C GLY A 560 -15.92 -41.44 -4.78
N ALA A 561 -14.68 -41.95 -4.85
CA ALA A 561 -14.37 -43.29 -5.33
C ALA A 561 -15.15 -44.43 -4.61
N ASN A 562 -15.57 -44.23 -3.38
CA ASN A 562 -16.29 -45.19 -2.57
C ASN A 562 -17.82 -45.02 -2.60
N GLY A 563 -18.36 -44.01 -3.27
CA GLY A 563 -19.80 -43.74 -3.38
C GLY A 563 -20.45 -43.11 -2.13
N ASP A 564 -19.80 -43.13 -0.98
CA ASP A 564 -20.35 -42.67 0.31
C ASP A 564 -20.22 -41.14 0.52
N THR A 565 -19.28 -40.50 -0.18
CA THR A 565 -19.04 -39.05 -0.09
C THR A 565 -19.22 -38.39 -1.45
N THR A 566 -19.68 -37.16 -1.44
CA THR A 566 -19.83 -36.31 -2.64
C THR A 566 -19.09 -35.00 -2.43
N LEU A 567 -18.43 -34.59 -3.47
CA LEU A 567 -17.78 -33.30 -3.57
C LEU A 567 -18.67 -32.35 -4.33
N LEU A 568 -18.94 -31.17 -3.75
CA LEU A 568 -19.66 -30.06 -4.37
C LEU A 568 -18.75 -28.85 -4.39
N THR A 569 -18.48 -28.33 -5.56
CA THR A 569 -17.69 -27.10 -5.78
C THR A 569 -18.57 -26.02 -6.36
N GLY A 570 -18.16 -24.75 -6.15
CA GLY A 570 -18.92 -23.62 -6.67
C GLY A 570 -18.52 -22.30 -6.06
N THR A 571 -19.39 -21.31 -6.23
CA THR A 571 -19.15 -19.96 -5.69
C THR A 571 -20.41 -19.43 -5.00
N ALA A 572 -20.23 -18.66 -3.92
CA ALA A 572 -21.34 -18.02 -3.21
C ALA A 572 -20.90 -16.69 -2.56
N PRO A 573 -21.87 -15.78 -2.28
CA PRO A 573 -21.58 -14.53 -1.59
C PRO A 573 -21.00 -14.76 -0.20
N ALA A 574 -19.98 -14.00 0.18
CA ALA A 574 -19.37 -14.12 1.50
C ALA A 574 -20.36 -13.75 2.62
N SER A 575 -21.29 -12.85 2.35
CA SER A 575 -22.33 -12.40 3.29
C SER A 575 -23.22 -13.53 3.80
N THR A 576 -23.55 -14.49 2.94
CA THR A 576 -24.44 -15.62 3.24
C THR A 576 -23.67 -16.90 3.60
N MET A 577 -22.46 -17.09 3.04
CA MET A 577 -21.67 -18.30 3.22
C MET A 577 -20.84 -18.32 4.51
N ARG A 578 -20.61 -17.17 5.12
CA ARG A 578 -19.73 -17.02 6.29
C ARG A 578 -20.03 -17.97 7.45
N SER A 579 -21.31 -18.11 7.81
CA SER A 579 -21.74 -18.98 8.92
C SER A 579 -22.01 -20.43 8.53
N TYR A 580 -22.02 -20.72 7.24
CA TYR A 580 -22.40 -22.04 6.71
C TYR A 580 -21.47 -23.20 7.12
N PRO A 581 -20.14 -23.01 7.36
CA PRO A 581 -19.28 -24.08 7.89
C PRO A 581 -19.83 -24.72 9.18
N MET A 582 -20.35 -23.90 10.09
CA MET A 582 -20.96 -24.40 11.34
C MET A 582 -22.22 -25.22 11.09
N GLU A 583 -23.05 -24.80 10.14
CA GLU A 583 -24.27 -25.52 9.75
C GLU A 583 -23.95 -26.86 9.12
N VAL A 584 -22.93 -26.86 8.21
CA VAL A 584 -22.45 -28.12 7.57
C VAL A 584 -22.02 -29.14 8.62
N VAL A 585 -21.21 -28.73 9.60
CA VAL A 585 -20.78 -29.60 10.71
C VAL A 585 -22.00 -30.13 11.47
N GLY A 586 -22.99 -29.28 11.73
CA GLY A 586 -24.21 -29.63 12.45
C GLY A 586 -25.02 -30.72 11.76
N TYR A 587 -25.47 -30.50 10.50
CA TYR A 587 -26.35 -31.45 9.82
C TYR A 587 -25.62 -32.68 9.29
N THR A 588 -24.32 -32.63 9.04
CA THR A 588 -23.50 -33.78 8.64
C THR A 588 -22.96 -34.58 9.82
N ARG A 589 -23.22 -34.14 11.06
CA ARG A 589 -22.71 -34.74 12.31
C ARG A 589 -21.18 -34.81 12.32
N GLY A 590 -20.52 -33.71 11.85
CA GLY A 590 -19.08 -33.61 11.80
C GLY A 590 -18.39 -34.35 10.64
N ARG A 591 -19.17 -34.94 9.71
CA ARG A 591 -18.62 -35.65 8.54
C ARG A 591 -18.47 -34.77 7.29
N GLY A 592 -19.09 -33.59 7.29
CA GLY A 592 -18.95 -32.60 6.20
C GLY A 592 -17.77 -31.68 6.43
N HIS A 593 -17.05 -31.36 5.36
CA HIS A 593 -15.92 -30.46 5.38
C HIS A 593 -16.11 -29.38 4.32
N LEU A 594 -16.20 -28.13 4.75
CA LEU A 594 -16.35 -26.95 3.87
C LEU A 594 -15.09 -26.11 3.91
N THR A 595 -14.50 -25.93 2.77
CA THR A 595 -13.36 -25.02 2.58
C THR A 595 -13.82 -23.80 1.76
N LEU A 596 -13.51 -22.60 2.24
CA LEU A 596 -13.82 -21.34 1.60
C LEU A 596 -12.53 -20.65 1.18
N THR A 597 -12.51 -20.11 -0.03
CA THR A 597 -11.40 -19.26 -0.54
C THR A 597 -11.98 -18.04 -1.21
N LEU A 598 -11.38 -16.87 -0.98
CA LEU A 598 -11.83 -15.65 -1.63
C LEU A 598 -11.64 -15.76 -3.15
N ASP A 599 -12.73 -15.58 -3.90
CA ASP A 599 -12.75 -15.61 -5.37
C ASP A 599 -12.76 -14.20 -6.00
N GLY A 600 -12.77 -13.16 -5.16
CA GLY A 600 -12.79 -11.77 -5.58
C GLY A 600 -14.13 -11.09 -5.33
N TYR A 601 -14.34 -9.95 -5.98
CA TYR A 601 -15.54 -9.13 -5.84
C TYR A 601 -16.46 -9.28 -7.04
N ARG A 602 -17.75 -9.46 -6.81
CA ARG A 602 -18.79 -9.58 -7.82
C ARG A 602 -19.97 -8.66 -7.51
N PRO A 603 -20.88 -8.40 -8.45
CA PRO A 603 -22.09 -7.62 -8.17
C PRO A 603 -22.84 -8.15 -6.95
N CYS A 604 -23.21 -7.25 -6.04
CA CYS A 604 -23.94 -7.62 -4.83
C CYS A 604 -25.30 -8.18 -5.17
N HIS A 605 -25.62 -9.40 -4.66
CA HIS A 605 -26.85 -10.11 -4.98
C HIS A 605 -28.11 -9.44 -4.42
N ASN A 606 -27.99 -8.73 -3.32
CA ASN A 606 -29.07 -8.01 -2.63
C ASN A 606 -28.78 -6.51 -2.46
N ALA A 607 -28.15 -5.89 -3.47
CA ALA A 607 -27.66 -4.51 -3.43
C ALA A 607 -28.69 -3.49 -2.89
N ALA A 608 -29.96 -3.60 -3.33
CA ALA A 608 -31.00 -2.67 -2.90
C ALA A 608 -31.21 -2.69 -1.36
N GLN A 609 -31.20 -3.87 -0.76
CA GLN A 609 -31.35 -4.00 0.70
C GLN A 609 -30.15 -3.45 1.47
N VAL A 610 -28.93 -3.68 0.92
CA VAL A 610 -27.69 -3.19 1.53
C VAL A 610 -27.62 -1.66 1.46
N ILE A 611 -27.98 -1.06 0.33
CA ILE A 611 -28.02 0.40 0.14
C ILE A 611 -29.04 1.04 1.07
N GLU A 612 -30.25 0.47 1.16
CA GLU A 612 -31.30 0.95 2.06
C GLU A 612 -30.85 0.86 3.54
N ALA A 613 -30.23 -0.26 3.92
CA ALA A 613 -29.74 -0.46 5.30
C ALA A 613 -28.56 0.47 5.65
N ALA A 614 -27.71 0.80 4.69
CA ALA A 614 -26.61 1.73 4.90
C ALA A 614 -27.07 3.16 5.13
N GLY A 615 -28.18 3.58 4.47
CA GLY A 615 -28.76 4.91 4.62
C GLY A 615 -27.78 6.04 4.29
N TYR A 616 -26.81 5.79 3.40
CA TYR A 616 -25.78 6.75 3.03
C TYR A 616 -26.33 7.81 2.07
N GLU A 617 -26.15 9.07 2.41
CA GLU A 617 -26.60 10.21 1.62
C GLU A 617 -25.38 10.94 1.02
N PRO A 618 -25.02 10.66 -0.25
CA PRO A 618 -23.78 11.18 -0.83
C PRO A 618 -23.75 12.71 -0.98
N GLU A 619 -24.89 13.37 -1.01
CA GLU A 619 -25.00 14.84 -1.08
C GLU A 619 -24.70 15.50 0.28
N HIS A 620 -24.87 14.79 1.37
CA HIS A 620 -24.60 15.28 2.72
C HIS A 620 -23.20 14.91 3.25
N ASP A 621 -22.39 14.21 2.45
CA ASP A 621 -21.00 13.87 2.79
C ASP A 621 -20.07 15.08 2.60
N LEU A 622 -19.84 15.81 3.69
CA LEU A 622 -19.01 17.02 3.69
C LEU A 622 -17.51 16.74 3.43
N ASP A 623 -17.05 15.54 3.72
CA ASP A 623 -15.67 15.13 3.49
C ASP A 623 -15.40 14.79 2.00
N ASN A 624 -16.46 14.48 1.26
CA ASN A 624 -16.42 14.15 -0.15
C ASN A 624 -17.45 14.96 -0.96
N PRO A 625 -17.34 16.29 -1.00
CA PRO A 625 -18.33 17.14 -1.66
C PRO A 625 -18.33 16.91 -3.18
N ALA A 626 -19.53 16.78 -3.77
CA ALA A 626 -19.72 16.66 -5.21
C ALA A 626 -19.91 18.03 -5.89
N ASP A 627 -20.38 19.00 -5.14
CA ASP A 627 -20.67 20.34 -5.60
C ASP A 627 -19.40 21.12 -5.91
N SER A 628 -19.43 21.98 -6.90
CA SER A 628 -18.31 22.85 -7.29
C SER A 628 -18.50 24.28 -6.80
N VAL A 629 -17.39 25.00 -6.66
CA VAL A 629 -17.38 26.40 -6.23
C VAL A 629 -16.97 27.25 -7.41
N PHE A 630 -17.84 28.19 -7.79
CA PHE A 630 -17.61 29.18 -8.85
C PHE A 630 -17.57 30.60 -8.26
N CYS A 631 -17.02 31.54 -9.01
CA CYS A 631 -16.98 32.94 -8.61
C CYS A 631 -17.71 33.84 -9.63
N ALA A 632 -18.59 34.66 -9.14
CA ALA A 632 -19.21 35.71 -9.97
C ALA A 632 -19.22 37.01 -9.18
N HIS A 633 -18.86 38.11 -9.84
CA HIS A 633 -18.83 39.46 -9.27
C HIS A 633 -18.02 39.57 -7.96
N GLY A 634 -16.95 38.76 -7.82
CA GLY A 634 -16.07 38.74 -6.64
C GLY A 634 -16.63 37.99 -5.43
N ALA A 635 -17.69 37.22 -5.59
CA ALA A 635 -18.25 36.33 -4.54
C ALA A 635 -18.26 34.89 -5.00
N GLY A 636 -17.73 33.98 -4.18
CA GLY A 636 -17.85 32.55 -4.41
C GLY A 636 -19.26 32.05 -4.18
N PHE A 637 -19.76 31.17 -5.01
CA PHE A 637 -21.04 30.50 -4.85
C PHE A 637 -20.93 29.02 -5.20
N VAL A 638 -21.73 28.19 -4.51
CA VAL A 638 -21.76 26.75 -4.73
C VAL A 638 -22.70 26.43 -5.88
N VAL A 639 -22.25 25.62 -6.81
CA VAL A 639 -23.04 25.08 -7.91
C VAL A 639 -23.26 23.59 -7.65
N PRO A 640 -24.52 23.12 -7.54
CA PRO A 640 -24.83 21.71 -7.34
C PRO A 640 -24.24 20.85 -8.46
N TRP A 641 -23.83 19.65 -8.10
CA TRP A 641 -23.12 18.70 -8.99
C TRP A 641 -23.84 18.44 -10.31
N GLU A 642 -25.17 18.45 -10.35
CA GLU A 642 -25.99 18.31 -11.58
C GLU A 642 -25.74 19.44 -12.57
N GLN A 643 -25.46 20.64 -12.08
CA GLN A 643 -25.37 21.87 -12.86
C GLN A 643 -23.92 22.23 -13.23
N VAL A 644 -22.93 21.58 -12.67
CA VAL A 644 -21.50 21.91 -12.89
C VAL A 644 -21.14 21.97 -14.37
N ARG A 645 -21.64 21.00 -15.17
CA ARG A 645 -21.38 20.98 -16.62
C ARG A 645 -21.92 22.19 -17.38
N SER A 646 -22.96 22.85 -16.90
CA SER A 646 -23.50 24.06 -17.53
C SER A 646 -22.73 25.33 -17.19
N HIS A 647 -21.86 25.26 -16.14
CA HIS A 647 -21.04 26.38 -15.66
C HIS A 647 -19.54 26.20 -15.95
N MET A 648 -19.10 25.02 -16.41
CA MET A 648 -17.68 24.74 -16.70
C MET A 648 -17.09 25.70 -17.72
N HIS A 649 -15.83 26.04 -17.56
CA HIS A 649 -15.11 26.99 -18.41
C HIS A 649 -14.31 26.31 -19.54
N VAL A 650 -14.10 25.00 -19.44
CA VAL A 650 -13.34 24.21 -20.41
C VAL A 650 -14.26 23.17 -21.06
N ASP A 651 -14.17 23.04 -22.37
CA ASP A 651 -14.85 21.96 -23.11
C ASP A 651 -13.82 20.83 -23.35
N SER A 652 -13.98 19.72 -22.68
CA SER A 652 -13.11 18.53 -22.83
C SER A 652 -13.32 17.79 -24.16
N GLY A 653 -14.42 18.08 -24.86
CA GLY A 653 -14.84 17.37 -26.07
C GLY A 653 -15.53 16.02 -25.79
N TRP A 654 -15.79 15.66 -24.55
CA TRP A 654 -16.49 14.45 -24.16
C TRP A 654 -17.92 14.40 -24.75
N GLY A 655 -18.31 13.24 -25.27
CA GLY A 655 -19.65 13.01 -25.83
C GLY A 655 -19.86 13.56 -27.24
N LYS A 656 -18.87 14.22 -27.84
CA LYS A 656 -18.92 14.62 -29.25
C LYS A 656 -18.47 13.44 -30.10
N THR A 657 -19.40 12.66 -30.63
CA THR A 657 -19.12 11.65 -31.65
C THR A 657 -18.36 12.30 -32.82
N ALA A 658 -17.23 11.69 -33.19
CA ALA A 658 -16.48 12.10 -34.37
C ALA A 658 -17.42 12.06 -35.60
N LYS A 659 -17.90 13.20 -36.00
CA LYS A 659 -18.49 13.35 -37.34
C LYS A 659 -17.34 13.23 -38.31
N THR A 660 -17.54 12.32 -39.27
CA THR A 660 -16.77 12.08 -40.49
C THR A 660 -15.99 13.32 -40.95
N GLU A 661 -14.69 13.11 -41.20
CA GLU A 661 -13.81 14.10 -41.79
C GLU A 661 -14.37 14.66 -43.08
N GLU A 662 -15.01 15.81 -43.00
CA GLU A 662 -15.11 16.72 -44.13
C GLU A 662 -14.01 17.76 -43.99
N THR A 663 -13.10 17.71 -44.93
CA THR A 663 -12.05 18.69 -45.17
C THR A 663 -12.58 20.14 -45.15
N VAL A 664 -12.39 20.82 -44.03
CA VAL A 664 -12.55 22.26 -43.93
C VAL A 664 -11.21 22.92 -43.69
N GLN A 665 -10.78 23.68 -44.68
CA GLN A 665 -9.59 24.51 -44.69
C GLN A 665 -9.44 25.31 -43.40
N ALA A 666 -8.27 25.19 -42.76
CA ALA A 666 -7.89 25.93 -41.58
C ALA A 666 -7.98 27.45 -41.81
N ARG A 667 -8.89 28.10 -41.13
CA ARG A 667 -8.86 29.55 -40.90
C ARG A 667 -8.47 29.81 -39.42
N PRO A 668 -7.69 30.86 -39.17
CA PRO A 668 -7.03 31.04 -37.89
C PRO A 668 -7.99 31.53 -36.79
N ARG A 669 -8.47 30.59 -35.96
CA ARG A 669 -9.21 30.89 -34.71
C ARG A 669 -8.33 31.37 -33.56
N ARG A 670 -7.01 31.42 -33.75
CA ARG A 670 -6.03 31.82 -32.70
C ARG A 670 -6.15 33.27 -32.20
N MET A 671 -6.66 34.22 -33.04
CA MET A 671 -6.74 35.63 -32.62
C MET A 671 -8.01 35.98 -31.83
N ALA A 672 -9.11 35.22 -31.96
CA ALA A 672 -10.37 35.54 -31.27
C ALA A 672 -10.33 35.06 -29.80
N ALA A 673 -9.77 33.90 -29.51
CA ALA A 673 -9.61 33.38 -28.13
C ALA A 673 -8.62 34.25 -27.31
N TYR A 674 -7.54 34.73 -27.97
CA TYR A 674 -6.56 35.61 -27.32
C TYR A 674 -7.11 37.03 -27.05
N ARG A 675 -8.02 37.52 -27.89
CA ARG A 675 -8.70 38.81 -27.66
C ARG A 675 -9.76 38.70 -26.55
N ALA A 676 -10.50 37.60 -26.47
CA ALA A 676 -11.48 37.41 -25.40
C ALA A 676 -10.79 37.36 -24.00
N THR A 677 -9.66 36.65 -23.86
CA THR A 677 -8.89 36.62 -22.60
C THR A 677 -8.32 37.99 -22.21
N LEU A 678 -7.92 38.80 -23.18
CA LEU A 678 -7.42 40.17 -22.92
C LEU A 678 -8.55 41.17 -22.57
N GLU A 679 -9.73 40.98 -23.09
CA GLU A 679 -10.94 41.77 -22.75
C GLU A 679 -11.46 41.39 -21.37
N GLU A 680 -11.47 40.12 -21.01
CA GLU A 680 -11.82 39.64 -19.67
C GLU A 680 -10.80 40.09 -18.60
N ASP A 681 -9.49 40.03 -18.90
CA ASP A 681 -8.44 40.55 -18.00
C ASP A 681 -8.55 42.09 -17.82
N ALA A 682 -8.96 42.82 -18.87
CA ALA A 682 -9.17 44.25 -18.77
C ALA A 682 -10.44 44.61 -17.96
N GLU A 683 -11.46 43.75 -18.02
CA GLU A 683 -12.70 43.91 -17.25
C GLU A 683 -12.48 43.57 -15.78
N LEU A 684 -11.73 42.51 -15.48
CA LEU A 684 -11.27 42.18 -14.14
C LEU A 684 -10.38 43.25 -13.52
N LEU A 685 -9.47 43.84 -14.33
CA LEU A 685 -8.63 44.96 -13.89
C LEU A 685 -9.45 46.18 -13.53
N LYS A 686 -10.52 46.47 -14.29
CA LYS A 686 -11.44 47.59 -14.02
C LYS A 686 -12.23 47.34 -12.73
N ILE A 687 -12.69 46.16 -12.51
CA ILE A 687 -13.40 45.77 -11.28
C ILE A 687 -12.48 45.87 -10.08
N PHE A 688 -11.21 45.47 -10.24
CA PHE A 688 -10.20 45.57 -9.21
C PHE A 688 -9.85 47.02 -8.87
N GLU A 689 -9.69 47.91 -9.89
CA GLU A 689 -9.41 49.33 -9.68
C GLU A 689 -10.61 50.07 -9.07
N GLN A 690 -11.83 49.66 -9.36
CA GLN A 690 -13.03 50.24 -8.72
C GLN A 690 -13.18 49.82 -7.26
N THR A 691 -12.65 48.64 -6.89
CA THR A 691 -12.78 48.10 -5.51
C THR A 691 -11.62 48.50 -4.60
N TYR A 692 -10.41 48.61 -5.15
CA TYR A 692 -9.19 48.81 -4.37
C TYR A 692 -8.33 50.01 -4.72
N GLY A 693 -8.79 50.85 -5.70
CA GLY A 693 -8.08 52.04 -6.17
C GLY A 693 -6.99 51.75 -7.25
N PRO A 694 -6.46 52.80 -7.91
CA PRO A 694 -5.60 52.61 -9.09
C PRO A 694 -4.24 51.98 -8.76
N ILE A 695 -3.90 50.95 -9.51
CA ILE A 695 -2.61 50.21 -9.40
C ILE A 695 -1.50 51.06 -10.01
N LYS A 696 -0.54 51.50 -9.20
CA LYS A 696 0.67 52.20 -9.65
C LYS A 696 1.72 51.26 -10.19
N ARG A 697 1.43 50.48 -11.23
CA ARG A 697 2.43 49.64 -11.93
C ARG A 697 2.32 49.85 -13.44
N ASP A 698 3.48 50.00 -14.11
CA ASP A 698 3.58 50.08 -15.56
C ASP A 698 3.19 48.74 -16.21
N PRO A 699 2.04 48.63 -16.90
CA PRO A 699 1.57 47.36 -17.48
C PRO A 699 2.44 46.87 -18.66
N LEU A 700 3.34 47.71 -19.16
CA LEU A 700 4.20 47.42 -20.32
C LEU A 700 5.58 46.86 -19.93
N ALA A 701 5.92 46.77 -18.66
CA ALA A 701 7.19 46.20 -18.21
C ALA A 701 7.34 44.70 -18.50
N ALA A 702 6.21 43.99 -18.60
CA ALA A 702 6.19 42.56 -18.91
C ALA A 702 6.40 42.20 -20.39
N PHE A 703 6.26 43.18 -21.31
CA PHE A 703 6.36 42.94 -22.75
C PHE A 703 7.65 43.42 -23.41
N ARG A 704 8.69 43.74 -22.62
CA ARG A 704 9.99 44.02 -23.21
C ARG A 704 10.70 42.71 -23.56
N PRO A 705 11.16 42.51 -24.82
CA PRO A 705 11.85 41.29 -25.20
C PRO A 705 13.15 41.18 -24.40
N THR A 706 13.23 40.13 -23.62
CA THR A 706 14.44 39.72 -22.90
C THR A 706 15.51 39.34 -23.92
N GLN A 707 16.57 40.14 -24.04
CA GLN A 707 17.78 39.73 -24.74
C GLN A 707 18.30 38.43 -24.16
N LYS A 708 18.63 37.45 -25.01
CA LYS A 708 19.30 36.22 -24.63
C LYS A 708 20.58 36.57 -23.85
N ARG A 709 20.58 36.36 -22.55
CA ARG A 709 21.79 36.43 -21.75
C ARG A 709 22.62 35.18 -22.06
N GLU A 710 23.82 35.41 -22.56
CA GLU A 710 24.92 34.43 -22.57
C GLU A 710 25.18 33.99 -21.12
N ARG A 711 25.43 32.70 -20.92
CA ARG A 711 25.78 32.16 -19.60
C ARG A 711 27.08 32.81 -19.16
N PRO A 712 27.15 33.50 -18.02
CA PRO A 712 28.41 34.02 -17.51
C PRO A 712 29.26 32.86 -16.99
N ASP A 713 30.56 32.91 -17.30
CA ASP A 713 31.55 32.01 -16.70
C ASP A 713 31.55 32.17 -15.18
N PHE A 714 31.63 31.04 -14.48
CA PHE A 714 31.60 30.95 -13.03
C PHE A 714 32.91 31.60 -12.48
N ASN A 715 32.80 32.73 -11.82
CA ASN A 715 33.91 33.35 -11.11
C ASN A 715 33.56 33.47 -9.62
N ALA A 716 34.26 32.70 -8.79
CA ALA A 716 33.96 32.53 -7.35
C ALA A 716 34.27 33.79 -6.49
N GLU A 717 34.92 34.80 -7.04
CA GLU A 717 35.35 35.99 -6.30
C GLU A 717 34.34 37.16 -6.23
N GLN A 718 33.14 37.00 -6.81
CA GLN A 718 32.12 38.05 -6.85
C GLN A 718 30.80 37.68 -6.12
N TRP A 719 30.88 36.85 -5.09
CA TRP A 719 29.71 36.57 -4.26
C TRP A 719 29.54 37.64 -3.17
N GLU A 720 28.75 38.65 -3.43
CA GLU A 720 28.12 39.42 -2.35
C GLU A 720 27.12 38.53 -1.61
N ILE A 721 27.33 38.34 -0.29
CA ILE A 721 26.43 37.62 0.60
C ILE A 721 25.11 38.39 0.68
N GLN A 722 24.11 37.98 -0.09
CA GLN A 722 22.77 38.55 0.03
C GLN A 722 22.13 38.10 1.34
N PRO A 723 21.42 38.94 2.09
CA PRO A 723 20.79 38.59 3.33
C PRO A 723 19.74 37.50 3.08
N GLU A 724 19.77 36.45 3.93
CA GLU A 724 18.77 35.39 3.94
C GLU A 724 17.52 35.86 4.68
N TYR A 725 16.31 35.59 4.13
CA TYR A 725 15.03 35.89 4.75
C TYR A 725 14.47 34.63 5.36
N LEU A 726 14.05 34.69 6.64
CA LEU A 726 13.39 33.61 7.35
C LEU A 726 12.01 34.08 7.79
N LEU A 727 10.97 33.48 7.24
CA LEU A 727 9.59 33.67 7.69
C LEU A 727 9.21 32.54 8.64
N VAL A 728 8.53 32.87 9.72
CA VAL A 728 8.16 31.91 10.77
C VAL A 728 6.68 32.04 11.06
N ASP A 729 5.93 30.95 10.93
CA ASP A 729 4.56 30.88 11.42
C ASP A 729 4.57 30.73 12.94
N GLY A 730 4.19 31.78 13.64
CA GLY A 730 4.31 31.85 15.09
C GLY A 730 3.44 30.85 15.85
N TYR A 731 2.18 30.66 15.45
CA TYR A 731 1.30 29.71 16.15
C TYR A 731 1.65 28.28 15.81
N ASN A 732 2.00 27.98 14.58
CA ASN A 732 2.45 26.68 14.19
C ASN A 732 3.70 26.23 14.99
N ILE A 733 4.65 27.14 15.19
CA ILE A 733 5.84 26.87 16.00
C ILE A 733 5.49 26.74 17.49
N ILE A 734 4.65 27.61 18.04
CA ILE A 734 4.23 27.53 19.45
C ILE A 734 3.59 26.18 19.77
N PHE A 735 2.74 25.67 18.89
CA PHE A 735 2.05 24.39 19.12
C PHE A 735 2.91 23.18 18.80
N ALA A 736 3.94 23.32 17.96
CA ALA A 736 4.84 22.24 17.60
C ALA A 736 5.99 22.02 18.61
N TRP A 737 6.37 23.03 19.38
CA TRP A 737 7.45 22.94 20.37
C TRP A 737 6.86 22.65 21.75
N ASP A 738 7.21 21.51 22.36
CA ASP A 738 6.63 21.02 23.63
C ASP A 738 6.66 22.06 24.76
N GLU A 739 7.78 22.79 24.89
CA GLU A 739 7.97 23.83 25.93
C GLU A 739 7.00 25.00 25.72
N LEU A 740 6.85 25.50 24.50
CA LEU A 740 5.95 26.59 24.14
C LEU A 740 4.49 26.16 24.16
N ASN A 741 4.21 24.92 23.76
CA ASN A 741 2.87 24.36 23.82
C ASN A 741 2.40 24.19 25.26
N ALA A 742 3.26 23.77 26.18
CA ALA A 742 2.92 23.73 27.60
C ALA A 742 2.60 25.14 28.12
N LEU A 743 3.43 26.14 27.80
CA LEU A 743 3.23 27.54 28.20
C LEU A 743 1.96 28.16 27.57
N SER A 744 1.62 27.78 26.35
CA SER A 744 0.42 28.28 25.65
C SER A 744 -0.90 27.87 26.32
N LYS A 745 -0.91 26.76 27.05
CA LYS A 745 -2.06 26.29 27.84
C LYS A 745 -2.31 27.13 29.09
N GLU A 746 -1.29 27.79 29.59
CA GLU A 746 -1.38 28.70 30.73
C GLU A 746 -1.65 30.15 30.26
N SER A 747 -0.88 30.61 29.27
CA SER A 747 -1.01 31.94 28.68
C SER A 747 -0.45 31.97 27.27
N LEU A 748 -1.32 32.17 26.26
CA LEU A 748 -0.93 32.30 24.88
C LEU A 748 -0.03 33.53 24.62
N GLU A 749 -0.25 34.61 25.39
CA GLU A 749 0.56 35.81 25.32
C GLU A 749 1.99 35.58 25.85
N ALA A 750 2.13 34.83 26.95
CA ALA A 750 3.44 34.43 27.47
C ALA A 750 4.20 33.55 26.49
N ALA A 751 3.51 32.62 25.82
CA ALA A 751 4.11 31.75 24.81
C ALA A 751 4.59 32.55 23.58
N ARG A 752 3.83 33.59 23.14
CA ARG A 752 4.24 34.49 22.05
C ARG A 752 5.53 35.25 22.43
N HIS A 753 5.54 35.90 23.59
CA HIS A 753 6.72 36.63 24.07
C HIS A 753 7.95 35.69 24.21
N ARG A 754 7.76 34.50 24.72
CA ARG A 754 8.84 33.52 24.85
C ARG A 754 9.41 33.11 23.50
N LEU A 755 8.54 32.89 22.47
CA LEU A 755 8.98 32.61 21.12
C LEU A 755 9.74 33.80 20.51
N MET A 756 9.25 35.03 20.68
CA MET A 756 9.92 36.25 20.22
C MET A 756 11.32 36.40 20.81
N ASP A 757 11.51 36.13 22.10
CA ASP A 757 12.82 36.19 22.76
C ASP A 757 13.79 35.14 22.20
N ILE A 758 13.32 33.91 22.01
CA ILE A 758 14.12 32.81 21.42
C ILE A 758 14.58 33.19 20.01
N LEU A 759 13.67 33.72 19.20
CA LEU A 759 13.96 34.10 17.79
C LEU A 759 14.84 35.32 17.69
N CYS A 760 14.80 36.28 18.64
CA CYS A 760 15.73 37.39 18.73
C CYS A 760 17.16 36.88 18.95
N ASN A 761 17.37 35.93 19.84
CA ASN A 761 18.68 35.34 20.09
C ASN A 761 19.19 34.59 18.83
N TYR A 762 18.32 33.83 18.20
CA TYR A 762 18.65 33.10 16.96
C TYR A 762 19.03 34.07 15.81
N GLN A 763 18.26 35.15 15.61
CA GLN A 763 18.54 36.15 14.57
C GLN A 763 19.87 36.85 14.79
N GLY A 764 20.15 37.20 16.04
CA GLY A 764 21.43 37.85 16.41
C GLY A 764 22.66 37.01 16.04
N PHE A 765 22.54 35.71 16.13
CA PHE A 765 23.58 34.74 15.77
C PHE A 765 23.68 34.50 14.27
N LYS A 766 22.57 34.23 13.60
CA LYS A 766 22.49 33.87 12.16
C LYS A 766 22.56 35.10 11.23
N LYS A 767 22.26 36.31 11.72
CA LYS A 767 22.22 37.55 10.97
C LYS A 767 21.30 37.54 9.75
N CYS A 768 20.19 36.75 9.81
CA CYS A 768 19.16 36.73 8.77
C CYS A 768 18.10 37.82 8.99
N VAL A 769 17.30 38.14 7.99
CA VAL A 769 16.10 38.98 8.17
C VAL A 769 14.96 38.07 8.61
N LEU A 770 14.55 38.14 9.89
CA LEU A 770 13.55 37.26 10.47
C LEU A 770 12.20 37.98 10.59
N ILE A 771 11.16 37.38 10.02
CA ILE A 771 9.78 37.85 10.04
C ILE A 771 8.92 36.78 10.71
N LEU A 772 8.42 37.08 11.92
CA LEU A 772 7.53 36.24 12.68
C LEU A 772 6.09 36.67 12.43
N VAL A 773 5.22 35.76 12.03
CA VAL A 773 3.83 36.03 11.64
C VAL A 773 2.86 35.36 12.62
N PHE A 774 1.88 36.14 13.11
CA PHE A 774 0.80 35.63 13.96
C PHE A 774 -0.57 35.94 13.33
N ASP A 775 -1.47 35.00 13.38
CA ASP A 775 -2.86 35.16 12.94
C ASP A 775 -3.63 36.14 13.80
N ALA A 776 -4.26 37.11 13.18
CA ALA A 776 -5.13 38.11 13.86
C ALA A 776 -6.42 37.52 14.41
N TYR A 777 -6.88 36.41 13.87
CA TYR A 777 -8.14 35.74 14.29
C TYR A 777 -8.16 35.41 15.80
N ARG A 778 -7.00 35.32 16.46
CA ARG A 778 -6.88 35.13 17.92
C ARG A 778 -6.61 36.41 18.71
N VAL A 779 -6.65 37.59 18.04
CA VAL A 779 -6.52 38.91 18.67
C VAL A 779 -7.70 39.76 18.18
N PRO A 780 -8.86 39.74 18.89
CA PRO A 780 -10.05 40.46 18.45
C PRO A 780 -9.81 41.97 18.28
N GLY A 781 -10.18 42.50 17.08
CA GLY A 781 -10.13 43.91 16.77
C GLY A 781 -8.81 44.45 16.21
N SER A 782 -7.86 43.59 15.78
CA SER A 782 -6.60 44.05 15.19
C SER A 782 -6.77 44.47 13.72
N PRO A 783 -6.38 45.73 13.39
CA PRO A 783 -6.39 46.20 11.98
C PRO A 783 -5.21 45.63 11.16
N GLY A 784 -4.44 44.69 11.71
CA GLY A 784 -3.14 44.24 11.21
C GLY A 784 -2.03 45.25 11.56
N SER A 785 -0.98 44.77 12.24
CA SER A 785 0.19 45.58 12.60
C SER A 785 1.48 44.88 12.24
N ILE A 786 2.49 45.70 11.89
CA ILE A 786 3.87 45.23 11.73
C ILE A 786 4.66 45.98 12.79
N GLU A 787 5.26 45.25 13.71
CA GLU A 787 6.01 45.77 14.82
C GLU A 787 7.46 45.29 14.72
N GLN A 788 8.39 46.09 15.15
CA GLN A 788 9.77 45.66 15.32
C GLN A 788 9.99 45.28 16.78
N TYR A 789 10.19 44.03 17.03
CA TYR A 789 10.55 43.52 18.35
C TYR A 789 12.05 43.25 18.40
N HIS A 790 12.82 44.11 19.05
CA HIS A 790 14.29 44.13 19.06
C HIS A 790 14.87 44.02 17.64
N ASN A 791 15.39 42.85 17.27
CA ASN A 791 16.07 42.61 15.98
C ASN A 791 15.24 41.80 14.99
N ILE A 792 13.98 41.45 15.31
CA ILE A 792 13.06 40.69 14.43
C ILE A 792 11.82 41.55 14.06
N HIS A 793 11.19 41.23 12.93
CA HIS A 793 9.92 41.81 12.54
C HIS A 793 8.78 40.90 12.97
N VAL A 794 7.79 41.42 13.71
CA VAL A 794 6.60 40.68 14.14
C VAL A 794 5.40 41.22 13.39
N VAL A 795 4.68 40.38 12.73
CA VAL A 795 3.50 40.73 11.94
C VAL A 795 2.27 40.07 12.56
N TYR A 796 1.26 40.87 12.85
CA TYR A 796 -0.10 40.41 13.15
C TYR A 796 -0.93 40.60 11.89
N THR A 797 -1.51 39.54 11.35
CA THR A 797 -2.29 39.60 10.10
C THR A 797 -3.61 40.33 10.32
N ARG A 798 -4.30 40.71 9.26
CA ARG A 798 -5.64 41.32 9.33
C ARG A 798 -6.70 40.25 9.63
N GLU A 799 -7.86 40.66 10.13
CA GLU A 799 -8.96 39.78 10.56
C GLU A 799 -9.43 38.74 9.50
N ALA A 800 -9.13 38.97 8.23
CA ALA A 800 -9.44 38.07 7.10
C ALA A 800 -8.20 37.45 6.42
N GLU A 801 -7.00 37.60 6.96
CA GLU A 801 -5.75 37.10 6.41
C GLU A 801 -5.08 36.14 7.40
N THR A 802 -4.85 34.87 7.00
CA THR A 802 -4.14 33.91 7.84
C THR A 802 -2.63 34.16 7.78
N ALA A 803 -1.86 33.59 8.73
CA ALA A 803 -0.40 33.63 8.71
C ALA A 803 0.15 33.01 7.40
N ASP A 804 -0.45 31.91 6.98
CA ASP A 804 -0.10 31.19 5.75
C ASP A 804 -0.24 32.09 4.51
N MET A 805 -1.37 32.77 4.38
CA MET A 805 -1.62 33.70 3.26
C MET A 805 -0.62 34.87 3.25
N PHE A 806 -0.24 35.36 4.42
CA PHE A 806 0.76 36.44 4.55
C PHE A 806 2.14 35.92 4.16
N ILE A 807 2.55 34.77 4.67
CA ILE A 807 3.84 34.13 4.40
C ILE A 807 3.98 33.86 2.89
N GLU A 808 2.95 33.32 2.27
CA GLU A 808 2.93 33.04 0.84
C GLU A 808 3.09 34.31 0.01
N ARG A 809 2.32 35.34 0.30
CA ARG A 809 2.41 36.63 -0.40
C ARG A 809 3.81 37.25 -0.28
N VAL A 810 4.38 37.28 0.92
CA VAL A 810 5.72 37.84 1.17
C VAL A 810 6.80 36.97 0.52
N THR A 811 6.65 35.64 0.55
CA THR A 811 7.56 34.73 -0.15
C THR A 811 7.58 34.99 -1.65
N HIS A 812 6.43 35.21 -2.26
CA HIS A 812 6.32 35.55 -3.67
C HIS A 812 6.93 36.92 -4.01
N GLU A 813 6.75 37.92 -3.12
CA GLU A 813 7.30 39.27 -3.33
C GLU A 813 8.84 39.34 -3.17
N ILE A 814 9.36 38.60 -2.18
CA ILE A 814 10.80 38.61 -1.83
C ILE A 814 11.60 37.57 -2.62
N GLY A 815 10.95 36.43 -3.00
CA GLY A 815 11.59 35.22 -3.57
C GLY A 815 12.27 35.43 -4.93
N LYS A 816 12.00 36.52 -5.65
CA LYS A 816 12.65 36.79 -6.94
C LYS A 816 14.11 37.24 -6.75
N GLY A 817 15.02 36.27 -6.61
CA GLY A 817 16.48 36.51 -6.57
C GLY A 817 17.08 36.61 -5.17
N ARG A 818 16.34 36.27 -4.11
CA ARG A 818 16.79 36.22 -2.71
C ARG A 818 16.60 34.85 -2.13
N ARG A 819 17.39 34.45 -1.12
CA ARG A 819 17.20 33.20 -0.39
C ARG A 819 16.11 33.41 0.65
N VAL A 820 15.00 32.72 0.51
CA VAL A 820 13.89 32.75 1.46
C VAL A 820 13.72 31.36 2.07
N ARG A 821 13.59 31.30 3.40
CA ARG A 821 13.26 30.08 4.17
C ARG A 821 11.96 30.31 4.93
N VAL A 822 11.15 29.29 5.05
CA VAL A 822 9.89 29.35 5.79
C VAL A 822 9.85 28.23 6.82
N ALA A 823 9.63 28.59 8.10
CA ALA A 823 9.51 27.65 9.21
C ALA A 823 8.04 27.50 9.58
N THR A 824 7.47 26.30 9.29
CA THR A 824 6.09 25.93 9.59
C THR A 824 5.99 24.41 9.83
N SER A 825 4.98 23.98 10.59
CA SER A 825 4.65 22.55 10.76
C SER A 825 3.52 22.09 9.85
N ASP A 826 2.82 23.02 9.15
CA ASP A 826 1.69 22.64 8.31
C ASP A 826 2.16 21.94 7.04
N GLY A 827 1.64 20.72 6.82
CA GLY A 827 1.91 19.92 5.63
C GLY A 827 1.34 20.51 4.34
N MET A 828 0.32 21.34 4.43
CA MET A 828 -0.34 21.97 3.28
C MET A 828 0.50 23.11 2.67
N GLU A 829 1.20 23.89 3.50
CA GLU A 829 2.12 24.93 3.03
C GLU A 829 3.34 24.40 2.28
N GLN A 830 3.67 23.12 2.43
CA GLN A 830 4.89 22.52 1.86
C GLN A 830 4.99 22.64 0.33
N VAL A 831 3.87 22.48 -0.36
CA VAL A 831 3.84 22.49 -1.83
C VAL A 831 3.91 23.91 -2.37
N ILE A 832 3.33 24.87 -1.66
CA ILE A 832 3.24 26.28 -2.05
C ILE A 832 4.62 26.95 -1.97
N ILE A 833 5.35 26.70 -0.90
CA ILE A 833 6.67 27.28 -0.62
C ILE A 833 7.72 26.81 -1.65
N LEU A 834 7.69 25.53 -2.02
CA LEU A 834 8.59 24.96 -3.04
C LEU A 834 8.33 25.51 -4.45
N GLY A 835 7.07 25.83 -4.78
CA GLY A 835 6.69 26.40 -6.08
C GLY A 835 7.25 27.80 -6.32
N HIS A 836 7.56 28.55 -5.26
CA HIS A 836 8.09 29.92 -5.33
C HIS A 836 9.60 30.04 -5.10
N GLY A 837 10.33 28.92 -5.01
CA GLY A 837 11.79 28.90 -4.86
C GLY A 837 12.29 29.17 -3.44
N ALA A 838 11.43 29.14 -2.43
CA ALA A 838 11.80 29.22 -1.03
C ALA A 838 12.09 27.82 -0.45
N LEU A 839 13.00 27.76 0.52
CA LEU A 839 13.37 26.54 1.23
C LEU A 839 12.50 26.41 2.49
N ARG A 840 11.81 25.29 2.61
CA ARG A 840 11.06 24.96 3.84
C ARG A 840 11.97 24.42 4.93
N VAL A 841 11.63 24.80 6.17
CA VAL A 841 12.20 24.24 7.40
C VAL A 841 11.03 23.73 8.25
N SER A 842 10.97 22.44 8.56
CA SER A 842 9.93 21.94 9.46
C SER A 842 10.10 22.51 10.86
N ALA A 843 9.01 22.63 11.64
CA ALA A 843 9.06 23.12 12.99
C ALA A 843 10.07 22.37 13.87
N ARG A 844 10.21 21.05 13.66
CA ARG A 844 11.20 20.22 14.35
C ARG A 844 12.63 20.53 13.93
N MET A 845 12.91 20.61 12.63
CA MET A 845 14.25 20.97 12.14
C MET A 845 14.62 22.38 12.60
N PHE A 846 13.65 23.29 12.60
CA PHE A 846 13.84 24.64 13.07
C PHE A 846 14.15 24.67 14.59
N HIS A 847 13.47 23.83 15.37
CA HIS A 847 13.78 23.69 16.80
C HIS A 847 15.21 23.18 17.06
N GLU A 848 15.62 22.16 16.31
CA GLU A 848 16.99 21.61 16.39
C GLU A 848 18.02 22.69 15.98
N GLU A 849 17.76 23.48 14.95
CA GLU A 849 18.63 24.57 14.49
C GLU A 849 18.74 25.71 15.52
N VAL A 850 17.63 26.06 16.16
CA VAL A 850 17.59 27.07 17.23
C VAL A 850 18.34 26.57 18.46
N GLN A 851 18.14 25.31 18.87
CA GLN A 851 18.88 24.71 19.99
C GLN A 851 20.40 24.63 19.74
N GLU A 852 20.80 24.33 18.51
CA GLU A 852 22.22 24.33 18.14
C GLU A 852 22.80 25.73 18.20
N ALA A 853 22.08 26.72 17.66
CA ALA A 853 22.48 28.13 17.78
C ALA A 853 22.62 28.57 19.24
N GLU A 854 21.67 28.20 20.12
CA GLU A 854 21.80 28.49 21.56
C GLU A 854 23.00 27.82 22.22
N LYS A 855 23.34 26.57 21.85
CA LYS A 855 24.53 25.88 22.35
C LYS A 855 25.82 26.58 21.91
N GLU A 856 25.88 27.01 20.65
CA GLU A 856 27.03 27.75 20.14
C GLU A 856 27.16 29.12 20.79
N ILE A 857 26.06 29.87 20.98
CA ILE A 857 26.04 31.13 21.72
C ILE A 857 26.57 30.91 23.15
N ARG A 858 26.14 29.84 23.84
CA ARG A 858 26.65 29.52 25.21
C ARG A 858 28.13 29.18 25.21
N ARG A 859 28.64 28.45 24.23
CA ARG A 859 30.08 28.18 24.04
C ARG A 859 30.86 29.45 23.85
N TYR A 860 30.37 30.34 23.03
CA TYR A 860 31.01 31.63 22.77
C TYR A 860 31.05 32.54 24.00
N LEU A 861 29.99 32.54 24.81
CA LEU A 861 29.92 33.32 26.06
C LEU A 861 30.74 32.69 27.19
N GLN A 862 31.02 31.37 27.15
CA GLN A 862 31.86 30.71 28.15
C GLN A 862 33.34 30.69 27.81
N GLY A 863 33.78 31.24 26.69
CA GLY A 863 35.21 31.43 26.36
C GLY A 863 35.98 30.13 26.14
N THR A 864 35.29 29.06 25.77
CA THR A 864 35.91 27.78 25.36
C THR A 864 35.89 27.70 23.82
N ASP A 865 37.07 28.03 23.22
CA ASP A 865 37.34 27.71 21.81
C ASP A 865 37.28 26.23 21.49
#